data_54219b49f584254ade1a3221cbaae1a6
#
_entry.id   54219b49f584254ade1a3221cbaae1a6
#
_cell.length_a   1.000
_cell.length_b   1.000
_cell.length_c   1.000
_cell.angle_alpha   90.00
_cell.angle_beta   90.00
_cell.angle_gamma   90.00
#
_symmetry.space_group_name_H-M   'P 1'
#
loop_
_entity.id
_entity.type
_entity.pdbx_description
1 polymer ?
#
loop_
_entity_poly.entity_id
_entity_poly.type
_entity_poly.pdbx_seq_one_letter_code
_entity_poly.pdbx_strand_id
1 'polypeptide(L)'
;MPLDTKIKKVMVIGSGPIVIGQAAEFDYAGAQACRVLKEAGVNVVLVNSNPATIMTDNALADEIYLEPLTAKTIKRIILKEKPDSLLCGLGGQTGLTIAMQLDKEGFLEAHGVRLIGTNAEAIDKAEDRQLFKDTMRQIGEPTIPSEIANDVRTSLDIASRIGYPVIVRPAFTLGGAGGGVAYTPEELEIIAHTGLDASPIRQILVEKYIFGWKEIEFETMRDSAGNVIAVCSMENFDPVGVHTGDSIVVAPALTLSDKEYQMLRSASLNIISALGIVGGCNCQFALNPDSFEYAVIEVNPRVSRSSALASKATGYPIAKITTKIALGYTLDEIKNDITGKTCACFEPALDYVVVKLPKWPFDKFAGSSRTLGTQMKATGEVMAIAPSFEMALLKAVRGAEISLDTLNAKPLTEENVLSRLKHVDDRRLFTIFEALKAGVAIEKIHEITRVDNWFLAKLKNLAEFEAELAGGMTDARYLRGKQYGYTDRALARLSGAAVLPHRSAVYKMVDTCGAEFDAETPYFYSTYDDECESRAFPRSGKETVLVLGSGPIRIGQGIEFDYSSVHCVWTLKKMGYDVVIVNNNPETVSTDDDTADRLYFEPLTDEDVMDIIRVERPIGVVVAFGGQTAIKLTKFLDASGIRILGTSAAGIDLAEDREKFDQLLESHHIKRPRGMGVKTLQEALAAAKELGYPVLLRPSYVIGGQNMQIVHDASEVEKYMNRILSTGIENPVLVDKYMMGSELAVDVI
;
A
#
# COMPACT_ATOMS: atom_id res chain seq x y z
N MET A 1 23.87 14.54 24.63
CA MET A 1 24.11 13.08 24.81
C MET A 1 22.98 12.35 24.14
N PRO A 2 23.28 11.50 23.21
CA PRO A 2 22.27 10.96 22.34
C PRO A 2 21.20 10.12 23.09
N LEU A 3 21.55 9.16 23.89
CA LEU A 3 20.59 8.29 24.56
C LEU A 3 20.11 8.85 25.92
N ASP A 4 18.79 8.99 26.11
CA ASP A 4 18.23 9.25 27.44
C ASP A 4 18.40 8.01 28.34
N THR A 5 19.40 8.06 29.22
CA THR A 5 19.75 6.94 30.11
C THR A 5 18.66 6.57 31.13
N LYS A 6 17.59 7.35 31.24
CA LYS A 6 16.41 7.05 32.07
C LYS A 6 15.47 6.06 31.41
N ILE A 7 15.55 5.88 30.09
CA ILE A 7 14.74 4.91 29.34
C ILE A 7 15.40 3.54 29.47
N LYS A 8 14.75 2.61 30.14
CA LYS A 8 15.22 1.24 30.38
C LYS A 8 14.27 0.18 29.85
N LYS A 9 12.96 0.42 29.95
CA LYS A 9 11.92 -0.52 29.54
C LYS A 9 10.80 0.22 28.88
N VAL A 10 10.60 -0.01 27.59
CA VAL A 10 9.60 0.66 26.75
C VAL A 10 8.46 -0.29 26.42
N MET A 11 7.23 0.15 26.63
CA MET A 11 6.07 -0.52 26.06
C MET A 11 5.78 0.07 24.68
N VAL A 12 5.65 -0.81 23.68
CA VAL A 12 5.21 -0.48 22.31
C VAL A 12 3.78 -0.99 22.12
N ILE A 13 2.86 -0.12 21.73
CA ILE A 13 1.50 -0.51 21.39
C ILE A 13 1.41 -0.68 19.87
N GLY A 14 0.96 -1.87 19.43
CA GLY A 14 0.74 -2.17 18.02
C GLY A 14 -0.59 -1.60 17.50
N SER A 15 -0.90 -1.95 16.27
CA SER A 15 -2.07 -1.42 15.54
C SER A 15 -3.32 -2.30 15.62
N GLY A 16 -3.18 -3.54 16.10
CA GLY A 16 -4.28 -4.51 16.10
C GLY A 16 -4.46 -5.22 14.76
N PRO A 17 -5.69 -5.62 14.42
CA PRO A 17 -5.97 -6.28 13.15
C PRO A 17 -5.80 -5.34 11.98
N ILE A 18 -5.50 -5.90 10.80
CA ILE A 18 -5.51 -5.14 9.55
C ILE A 18 -6.94 -4.77 9.21
N VAL A 19 -7.17 -3.47 9.03
CA VAL A 19 -8.45 -2.90 8.61
C VAL A 19 -8.22 -1.90 7.49
N ILE A 20 -9.26 -1.60 6.70
CA ILE A 20 -9.19 -0.52 5.71
C ILE A 20 -8.88 0.80 6.44
N GLY A 21 -7.81 1.48 6.03
CA GLY A 21 -7.31 2.70 6.67
C GLY A 21 -6.21 2.50 7.71
N GLN A 22 -5.94 1.27 8.14
CA GLN A 22 -4.85 0.92 9.07
C GLN A 22 -4.36 -0.51 8.78
N ALA A 23 -3.39 -0.65 7.88
CA ALA A 23 -2.94 -1.94 7.37
C ALA A 23 -1.49 -2.30 7.82
N ALA A 24 -0.70 -2.89 6.90
CA ALA A 24 0.61 -3.45 7.21
C ALA A 24 1.69 -2.41 7.52
N GLU A 25 1.50 -1.16 7.15
CA GLU A 25 2.45 -0.07 7.41
C GLU A 25 2.79 0.10 8.90
N PHE A 26 1.87 -0.28 9.78
CA PHE A 26 2.12 -0.23 11.23
C PHE A 26 2.78 -1.49 11.77
N ASP A 27 2.65 -2.64 11.09
CA ASP A 27 3.47 -3.82 11.39
C ASP A 27 4.95 -3.52 11.09
N TYR A 28 5.21 -2.98 9.90
CA TYR A 28 6.52 -2.47 9.51
C TYR A 28 7.07 -1.47 10.53
N ALA A 29 6.32 -0.41 10.83
CA ALA A 29 6.77 0.65 11.73
C ALA A 29 7.04 0.13 13.16
N GLY A 30 6.16 -0.72 13.68
CA GLY A 30 6.31 -1.32 14.99
C GLY A 30 7.48 -2.31 15.09
N ALA A 31 7.70 -3.12 14.05
CA ALA A 31 8.85 -4.02 13.97
C ALA A 31 10.17 -3.24 13.97
N GLN A 32 10.26 -2.16 13.20
CA GLN A 32 11.42 -1.27 13.18
C GLN A 32 11.68 -0.60 14.53
N ALA A 33 10.62 -0.16 15.22
CA ALA A 33 10.75 0.39 16.58
C ALA A 33 11.33 -0.62 17.56
N CYS A 34 10.80 -1.84 17.57
CA CYS A 34 11.30 -2.89 18.47
C CYS A 34 12.79 -3.20 18.22
N ARG A 35 13.21 -3.26 16.95
CA ARG A 35 14.63 -3.47 16.58
C ARG A 35 15.51 -2.36 17.11
N VAL A 36 15.17 -1.09 16.83
CA VAL A 36 15.97 0.07 17.32
C VAL A 36 16.07 0.10 18.84
N LEU A 37 14.96 -0.18 19.54
CA LEU A 37 14.97 -0.24 21.02
C LEU A 37 15.89 -1.34 21.54
N LYS A 38 15.85 -2.54 20.97
CA LYS A 38 16.73 -3.66 21.35
C LYS A 38 18.19 -3.37 21.04
N GLU A 39 18.50 -2.80 19.88
CA GLU A 39 19.86 -2.37 19.52
C GLU A 39 20.42 -1.32 20.48
N ALA A 40 19.56 -0.45 21.01
CA ALA A 40 19.90 0.51 22.05
C ALA A 40 20.03 -0.10 23.47
N GLY A 41 19.82 -1.41 23.62
CA GLY A 41 19.88 -2.11 24.91
C GLY A 41 18.67 -1.84 25.83
N VAL A 42 17.55 -1.42 25.26
CA VAL A 42 16.29 -1.14 25.98
C VAL A 42 15.40 -2.40 25.98
N ASN A 43 14.84 -2.76 27.13
CA ASN A 43 13.87 -3.84 27.22
C ASN A 43 12.56 -3.45 26.55
N VAL A 44 12.03 -4.31 25.70
CA VAL A 44 10.82 -4.06 24.92
C VAL A 44 9.67 -4.93 25.38
N VAL A 45 8.56 -4.29 25.75
CA VAL A 45 7.26 -4.93 25.97
C VAL A 45 6.34 -4.57 24.82
N LEU A 46 5.98 -5.54 24.00
CA LEU A 46 5.08 -5.34 22.87
C LEU A 46 3.67 -5.83 23.19
N VAL A 47 2.67 -5.03 22.87
CA VAL A 47 1.26 -5.43 22.97
C VAL A 47 0.61 -5.28 21.60
N ASN A 48 0.14 -6.38 21.02
CA ASN A 48 -0.63 -6.37 19.77
C ASN A 48 -1.61 -7.55 19.77
N SER A 49 -2.74 -7.42 19.08
CA SER A 49 -3.75 -8.48 19.00
C SER A 49 -3.68 -9.30 17.71
N ASN A 50 -2.83 -8.93 16.76
CA ASN A 50 -2.70 -9.63 15.48
C ASN A 50 -1.57 -10.67 15.54
N PRO A 51 -1.88 -11.98 15.45
CA PRO A 51 -0.87 -13.04 15.52
C PRO A 51 -0.12 -13.26 14.19
N ALA A 52 -0.62 -12.72 13.08
CA ALA A 52 -0.09 -12.96 11.75
C ALA A 52 1.01 -11.97 11.34
N THR A 53 1.46 -11.11 12.24
CA THR A 53 2.44 -10.05 11.95
C THR A 53 3.84 -10.43 12.40
N ILE A 54 4.86 -9.93 11.68
CA ILE A 54 6.25 -10.06 12.11
C ILE A 54 6.51 -9.30 13.43
N MET A 55 5.76 -8.24 13.67
CA MET A 55 5.86 -7.44 14.89
C MET A 55 5.67 -8.28 16.16
N THR A 56 4.79 -9.30 16.12
CA THR A 56 4.53 -10.19 17.26
C THR A 56 5.45 -11.42 17.30
N ASP A 57 6.51 -11.43 16.49
CA ASP A 57 7.52 -12.48 16.54
C ASP A 57 8.42 -12.34 17.78
N ASN A 58 8.79 -13.47 18.37
CA ASN A 58 9.61 -13.53 19.58
C ASN A 58 11.03 -12.97 19.41
N ALA A 59 11.50 -12.78 18.20
CA ALA A 59 12.77 -12.14 17.92
C ALA A 59 12.77 -10.62 18.14
N LEU A 60 11.60 -9.98 18.14
CA LEU A 60 11.47 -8.52 18.11
C LEU A 60 11.31 -7.86 19.48
N ALA A 61 10.73 -8.54 20.47
CA ALA A 61 10.54 -7.97 21.81
C ALA A 61 10.92 -8.97 22.89
N ASP A 62 11.17 -8.46 24.10
CA ASP A 62 11.53 -9.30 25.25
C ASP A 62 10.28 -9.92 25.86
N GLU A 63 9.17 -9.17 25.86
CA GLU A 63 7.85 -9.65 26.30
C GLU A 63 6.80 -9.29 25.25
N ILE A 64 5.99 -10.26 24.84
CA ILE A 64 4.93 -10.09 23.82
C ILE A 64 3.59 -10.49 24.39
N TYR A 65 2.64 -9.58 24.29
CA TYR A 65 1.27 -9.75 24.72
C TYR A 65 0.32 -9.77 23.50
N LEU A 66 -0.21 -10.95 23.18
CA LEU A 66 -1.28 -11.12 22.19
C LEU A 66 -2.64 -10.89 22.88
N GLU A 67 -2.95 -9.62 23.08
CA GLU A 67 -4.11 -9.21 23.87
C GLU A 67 -4.93 -8.13 23.14
N PRO A 68 -6.22 -8.00 23.43
CA PRO A 68 -7.03 -6.92 22.88
C PRO A 68 -6.46 -5.54 23.21
N LEU A 69 -6.37 -4.67 22.22
CA LEU A 69 -5.87 -3.29 22.37
C LEU A 69 -6.97 -2.41 22.99
N THR A 70 -7.08 -2.45 24.31
CA THR A 70 -7.99 -1.62 25.10
C THR A 70 -7.25 -0.97 26.26
N ALA A 71 -7.69 0.22 26.68
CA ALA A 71 -7.09 0.90 27.83
C ALA A 71 -7.04 0.01 29.08
N LYS A 72 -8.09 -0.81 29.31
CA LYS A 72 -8.14 -1.76 30.43
C LYS A 72 -7.04 -2.80 30.37
N THR A 73 -6.80 -3.37 29.20
CA THR A 73 -5.75 -4.38 28.99
C THR A 73 -4.37 -3.75 29.15
N ILE A 74 -4.13 -2.61 28.52
CA ILE A 74 -2.84 -1.91 28.60
C ILE A 74 -2.52 -1.52 30.03
N LYS A 75 -3.48 -1.01 30.81
CA LYS A 75 -3.29 -0.72 32.24
C LYS A 75 -2.81 -1.95 33.03
N ARG A 76 -3.42 -3.12 32.79
CA ARG A 76 -3.04 -4.37 33.48
C ARG A 76 -1.62 -4.80 33.13
N ILE A 77 -1.21 -4.65 31.88
CA ILE A 77 0.13 -4.97 31.41
C ILE A 77 1.14 -3.97 32.00
N ILE A 78 0.85 -2.67 32.01
CA ILE A 78 1.70 -1.64 32.64
C ILE A 78 1.94 -1.97 34.12
N LEU A 79 0.91 -2.34 34.88
CA LEU A 79 1.03 -2.71 36.30
C LEU A 79 1.90 -3.95 36.50
N LYS A 80 1.86 -4.91 35.56
CA LYS A 80 2.66 -6.13 35.61
C LYS A 80 4.12 -5.87 35.21
N GLU A 81 4.33 -5.24 34.04
CA GLU A 81 5.64 -5.08 33.41
C GLU A 81 6.41 -3.87 33.92
N LYS A 82 5.73 -2.87 34.44
CA LYS A 82 6.29 -1.62 34.95
C LYS A 82 7.28 -0.95 34.00
N PRO A 83 6.86 -0.68 32.74
CA PRO A 83 7.71 0.08 31.83
C PRO A 83 7.89 1.50 32.38
N ASP A 84 9.04 2.10 32.08
CA ASP A 84 9.27 3.53 32.40
C ASP A 84 8.74 4.46 31.27
N SER A 85 8.53 3.90 30.10
CA SER A 85 8.14 4.66 28.89
C SER A 85 7.14 3.92 28.03
N LEU A 86 6.31 4.70 27.31
CA LEU A 86 5.31 4.24 26.34
C LEU A 86 5.57 4.90 24.99
N LEU A 87 5.70 4.10 23.93
CA LEU A 87 5.83 4.54 22.54
C LEU A 87 4.56 4.17 21.78
N CYS A 88 3.79 5.17 21.32
CA CYS A 88 2.48 4.98 20.68
C CYS A 88 2.41 5.44 19.21
N GLY A 89 3.32 6.31 18.76
CA GLY A 89 3.27 6.94 17.45
C GLY A 89 3.51 6.00 16.25
N LEU A 90 3.83 4.73 16.52
CA LEU A 90 4.10 3.69 15.53
C LEU A 90 3.00 2.61 15.47
N GLY A 91 1.99 2.70 16.35
CA GLY A 91 0.84 1.78 16.42
C GLY A 91 -0.42 2.31 15.74
N GLY A 92 -0.29 3.25 14.81
CA GLY A 92 -1.42 3.86 14.12
C GLY A 92 -2.36 4.62 15.06
N GLN A 93 -3.58 4.85 14.59
CA GLN A 93 -4.59 5.57 15.37
C GLN A 93 -5.00 4.81 16.63
N THR A 94 -4.99 3.48 16.58
CA THR A 94 -5.34 2.63 17.74
C THR A 94 -4.37 2.87 18.90
N GLY A 95 -3.06 2.79 18.64
CA GLY A 95 -2.03 3.02 19.67
C GLY A 95 -2.09 4.44 20.22
N LEU A 96 -2.26 5.42 19.34
CA LEU A 96 -2.35 6.83 19.70
C LEU A 96 -3.55 7.13 20.60
N THR A 97 -4.74 6.67 20.23
CA THR A 97 -5.98 6.88 20.99
C THR A 97 -5.90 6.28 22.39
N ILE A 98 -5.35 5.06 22.52
CA ILE A 98 -5.19 4.41 23.82
C ILE A 98 -4.21 5.19 24.70
N ALA A 99 -3.06 5.60 24.16
CA ALA A 99 -2.08 6.37 24.92
C ALA A 99 -2.65 7.69 25.43
N MET A 100 -3.37 8.42 24.57
CA MET A 100 -4.04 9.67 24.94
C MET A 100 -5.13 9.46 26.00
N GLN A 101 -5.89 8.35 25.94
CA GLN A 101 -6.85 8.01 26.98
C GLN A 101 -6.17 7.78 28.34
N LEU A 102 -5.06 7.02 28.35
CA LEU A 102 -4.32 6.72 29.59
C LEU A 102 -3.69 7.99 30.19
N ASP A 103 -3.20 8.89 29.34
CA ASP A 103 -2.65 10.18 29.76
C ASP A 103 -3.73 11.06 30.38
N LYS A 104 -4.85 11.28 29.68
CA LYS A 104 -5.99 12.09 30.16
C LYS A 104 -6.62 11.57 31.46
N GLU A 105 -6.56 10.28 31.72
CA GLU A 105 -6.98 9.66 32.97
C GLU A 105 -5.95 9.83 34.10
N GLY A 106 -4.78 10.42 33.84
CA GLY A 106 -3.69 10.57 34.81
C GLY A 106 -3.00 9.25 35.16
N PHE A 107 -3.31 8.16 34.41
CA PHE A 107 -2.82 6.82 34.72
C PHE A 107 -1.31 6.70 34.48
N LEU A 108 -0.80 7.28 33.40
CA LEU A 108 0.63 7.21 33.06
C LEU A 108 1.47 7.89 34.12
N GLU A 109 1.14 9.10 34.51
CA GLU A 109 1.82 9.90 35.55
C GLU A 109 1.79 9.18 36.91
N ALA A 110 0.62 8.66 37.32
CA ALA A 110 0.46 7.96 38.59
C ALA A 110 1.33 6.69 38.70
N HIS A 111 1.77 6.11 37.58
CA HIS A 111 2.59 4.91 37.54
C HIS A 111 4.04 5.16 37.04
N GLY A 112 4.41 6.43 36.86
CA GLY A 112 5.75 6.82 36.42
C GLY A 112 6.09 6.41 34.99
N VAL A 113 5.09 6.26 34.11
CA VAL A 113 5.25 5.94 32.71
C VAL A 113 5.27 7.21 31.89
N ARG A 114 6.35 7.45 31.16
CA ARG A 114 6.49 8.63 30.29
C ARG A 114 6.10 8.32 28.85
N LEU A 115 5.30 9.17 28.24
CA LEU A 115 5.06 9.11 26.81
C LEU A 115 6.30 9.66 26.08
N ILE A 116 6.96 8.82 25.25
CA ILE A 116 8.15 9.19 24.49
C ILE A 116 7.86 9.42 23.01
N GLY A 117 8.65 10.27 22.36
CA GLY A 117 8.36 10.83 21.04
C GLY A 117 7.45 12.05 21.14
N THR A 118 6.42 12.12 20.32
CA THR A 118 5.44 13.21 20.36
C THR A 118 4.65 13.17 21.66
N ASN A 119 4.60 14.26 22.39
CA ASN A 119 3.90 14.35 23.68
C ASN A 119 2.40 14.54 23.51
N ALA A 120 1.64 14.37 24.59
CA ALA A 120 0.18 14.42 24.57
C ALA A 120 -0.38 15.78 24.11
N GLU A 121 0.25 16.89 24.50
CA GLU A 121 -0.16 18.24 24.08
C GLU A 121 -0.03 18.45 22.55
N ALA A 122 1.08 18.00 21.98
CA ALA A 122 1.31 18.07 20.54
C ALA A 122 0.33 17.16 19.76
N ILE A 123 0.02 15.98 20.30
CA ILE A 123 -0.98 15.07 19.72
C ILE A 123 -2.37 15.75 19.76
N ASP A 124 -2.78 16.30 20.89
CA ASP A 124 -4.08 16.98 21.00
C ASP A 124 -4.17 18.19 20.04
N LYS A 125 -3.10 18.99 19.90
CA LYS A 125 -3.06 20.10 18.93
C LYS A 125 -3.21 19.64 17.47
N ALA A 126 -2.72 18.47 17.14
CA ALA A 126 -2.80 17.94 15.78
C ALA A 126 -4.13 17.21 15.50
N GLU A 127 -4.68 16.49 16.49
CA GLU A 127 -5.88 15.65 16.33
C GLU A 127 -7.18 16.40 16.64
N ASP A 128 -7.16 17.36 17.61
CA ASP A 128 -8.32 18.18 17.89
C ASP A 128 -8.48 19.27 16.84
N ARG A 129 -9.60 19.25 16.14
CA ARG A 129 -9.85 20.11 14.99
C ARG A 129 -9.87 21.59 15.31
N GLN A 130 -10.31 21.97 16.53
CA GLN A 130 -10.33 23.39 16.94
C GLN A 130 -8.92 23.84 17.32
N LEU A 131 -8.21 23.05 18.11
CA LEU A 131 -6.83 23.37 18.49
C LEU A 131 -5.91 23.42 17.26
N PHE A 132 -6.11 22.51 16.31
CA PHE A 132 -5.40 22.52 15.03
C PHE A 132 -5.63 23.83 14.27
N LYS A 133 -6.88 24.22 14.05
CA LYS A 133 -7.22 25.48 13.37
C LYS A 133 -6.67 26.72 14.07
N ASP A 134 -6.75 26.76 15.39
CA ASP A 134 -6.24 27.87 16.16
C ASP A 134 -4.71 27.96 16.05
N THR A 135 -4.02 26.81 16.05
CA THR A 135 -2.57 26.74 15.81
C THR A 135 -2.23 27.21 14.39
N MET A 136 -2.92 26.74 13.37
CA MET A 136 -2.69 27.17 11.98
C MET A 136 -2.90 28.69 11.83
N ARG A 137 -3.97 29.22 12.44
CA ARG A 137 -4.23 30.68 12.43
C ARG A 137 -3.11 31.46 13.10
N GLN A 138 -2.55 30.98 14.20
CA GLN A 138 -1.45 31.65 14.91
C GLN A 138 -0.18 31.75 14.08
N ILE A 139 0.11 30.75 13.26
CA ILE A 139 1.31 30.74 12.39
C ILE A 139 1.04 31.30 10.99
N GLY A 140 -0.21 31.69 10.69
CA GLY A 140 -0.58 32.27 9.40
C GLY A 140 -0.77 31.23 8.28
N GLU A 141 -0.90 29.94 8.60
CA GLU A 141 -1.15 28.88 7.64
C GLU A 141 -2.66 28.78 7.31
N PRO A 142 -3.04 28.78 6.03
CA PRO A 142 -4.45 28.74 5.65
C PRO A 142 -5.05 27.37 5.85
N THR A 143 -6.25 27.32 6.42
CA THR A 143 -7.06 26.08 6.51
C THR A 143 -8.34 26.25 5.72
N ILE A 144 -8.94 25.12 5.31
CA ILE A 144 -10.21 25.14 4.59
C ILE A 144 -11.32 25.68 5.52
N PRO A 145 -12.17 26.62 5.04
CA PRO A 145 -13.30 27.11 5.82
C PRO A 145 -14.18 25.96 6.31
N SER A 146 -14.30 25.82 7.62
CA SER A 146 -15.06 24.72 8.22
C SER A 146 -15.44 25.06 9.66
N GLU A 147 -16.54 24.48 10.13
CA GLU A 147 -17.04 24.61 11.50
C GLU A 147 -17.55 23.26 12.02
N ILE A 148 -17.54 23.11 13.34
CA ILE A 148 -17.99 21.92 14.04
C ILE A 148 -19.50 21.97 14.24
N ALA A 149 -20.18 20.83 13.98
CA ALA A 149 -21.60 20.63 14.30
C ALA A 149 -21.79 19.38 15.16
N ASN A 150 -22.69 19.48 16.15
CA ASN A 150 -23.07 18.35 17.01
C ASN A 150 -24.51 17.88 16.74
N ASP A 151 -25.17 18.53 15.79
CA ASP A 151 -26.51 18.19 15.32
C ASP A 151 -26.71 18.60 13.85
N VAL A 152 -27.73 18.06 13.22
CA VAL A 152 -28.02 18.27 11.79
C VAL A 152 -28.39 19.72 11.49
N ARG A 153 -29.16 20.38 12.37
CA ARG A 153 -29.59 21.77 12.15
C ARG A 153 -28.39 22.70 12.11
N THR A 154 -27.46 22.56 13.07
CA THR A 154 -26.21 23.32 13.08
C THR A 154 -25.40 23.08 11.83
N SER A 155 -25.36 21.85 11.30
CA SER A 155 -24.63 21.53 10.05
C SER A 155 -25.23 22.25 8.84
N LEU A 156 -26.54 22.32 8.73
CA LEU A 156 -27.24 23.05 7.66
C LEU A 156 -26.97 24.56 7.75
N ASP A 157 -27.01 25.13 8.97
CA ASP A 157 -26.70 26.56 9.18
C ASP A 157 -25.26 26.89 8.80
N ILE A 158 -24.30 26.02 9.13
CA ILE A 158 -22.89 26.16 8.73
C ILE A 158 -22.75 26.12 7.21
N ALA A 159 -23.32 25.12 6.57
CA ALA A 159 -23.25 24.94 5.11
C ALA A 159 -23.85 26.12 4.37
N SER A 160 -24.92 26.73 4.90
CA SER A 160 -25.53 27.91 4.29
C SER A 160 -24.59 29.12 4.31
N ARG A 161 -23.73 29.25 5.34
CA ARG A 161 -22.71 30.31 5.44
C ARG A 161 -21.48 30.05 4.58
N ILE A 162 -20.99 28.80 4.59
CA ILE A 162 -19.78 28.37 3.83
C ILE A 162 -20.09 28.29 2.32
N GLY A 163 -21.32 27.94 1.97
CA GLY A 163 -21.80 27.66 0.60
C GLY A 163 -21.49 26.26 0.12
N TYR A 164 -22.47 25.64 -0.55
CA TYR A 164 -22.32 24.32 -1.16
C TYR A 164 -21.37 24.33 -2.37
N PRO A 165 -20.75 23.19 -2.71
CA PRO A 165 -20.78 21.92 -1.96
C PRO A 165 -19.96 21.96 -0.68
N VAL A 166 -20.34 21.12 0.29
CA VAL A 166 -19.62 20.91 1.54
C VAL A 166 -19.28 19.46 1.76
N ILE A 167 -18.20 19.21 2.49
CA ILE A 167 -17.82 17.87 2.93
C ILE A 167 -18.11 17.73 4.43
N VAL A 168 -18.60 16.56 4.82
CA VAL A 168 -18.82 16.18 6.22
C VAL A 168 -17.75 15.19 6.64
N ARG A 169 -17.04 15.50 7.73
CA ARG A 169 -16.02 14.64 8.31
C ARG A 169 -16.37 14.33 9.77
N PRO A 170 -16.74 13.08 10.10
CA PRO A 170 -16.97 12.70 11.50
C PRO A 170 -15.68 12.77 12.32
N ALA A 171 -15.80 13.16 13.58
CA ALA A 171 -14.67 13.20 14.48
C ALA A 171 -14.28 11.78 14.94
N PHE A 172 -12.96 11.51 15.04
CA PHE A 172 -12.38 10.27 15.55
C PHE A 172 -12.80 9.00 14.76
N THR A 173 -12.99 9.10 13.45
CA THR A 173 -13.25 7.96 12.57
C THR A 173 -12.03 7.62 11.71
N LEU A 174 -11.89 6.33 11.37
CA LEU A 174 -10.81 5.84 10.51
C LEU A 174 -11.24 5.85 9.03
N GLY A 175 -10.32 6.22 8.13
CA GLY A 175 -10.52 6.11 6.70
C GLY A 175 -11.73 6.89 6.15
N GLY A 176 -12.14 7.98 6.82
CA GLY A 176 -13.28 8.79 6.39
C GLY A 176 -14.66 8.16 6.60
N ALA A 177 -14.78 7.11 7.44
CA ALA A 177 -16.04 6.41 7.68
C ALA A 177 -17.14 7.36 8.19
N GLY A 178 -18.34 7.26 7.56
CA GLY A 178 -19.50 8.11 7.88
C GLY A 178 -19.43 9.53 7.30
N GLY A 179 -18.35 9.90 6.60
CA GLY A 179 -18.22 11.16 5.88
C GLY A 179 -18.81 11.12 4.47
N GLY A 180 -18.91 12.29 3.84
CA GLY A 180 -19.39 12.41 2.46
C GLY A 180 -19.45 13.85 1.98
N VAL A 181 -19.67 14.04 0.67
CA VAL A 181 -19.85 15.35 0.05
C VAL A 181 -21.34 15.60 -0.20
N ALA A 182 -21.81 16.77 0.23
CA ALA A 182 -23.19 17.21 0.02
C ALA A 182 -23.21 18.41 -0.95
N TYR A 183 -24.00 18.30 -2.00
CA TYR A 183 -24.22 19.35 -2.98
C TYR A 183 -25.50 20.15 -2.69
N THR A 184 -26.42 19.58 -1.91
CA THR A 184 -27.70 20.17 -1.52
C THR A 184 -27.96 20.04 -0.02
N PRO A 185 -28.87 20.85 0.56
CA PRO A 185 -29.28 20.69 1.96
C PRO A 185 -29.82 19.31 2.30
N GLU A 186 -30.60 18.69 1.38
CA GLU A 186 -31.22 17.38 1.58
C GLU A 186 -30.16 16.28 1.65
N GLU A 187 -29.12 16.35 0.81
CA GLU A 187 -27.98 15.44 0.87
C GLU A 187 -27.20 15.62 2.18
N LEU A 188 -27.00 16.88 2.60
CA LEU A 188 -26.30 17.18 3.85
C LEU A 188 -27.03 16.60 5.05
N GLU A 189 -28.36 16.67 5.10
CA GLU A 189 -29.16 16.13 6.20
C GLU A 189 -28.89 14.64 6.40
N ILE A 190 -28.89 13.85 5.31
CA ILE A 190 -28.61 12.41 5.32
C ILE A 190 -27.19 12.12 5.78
N ILE A 191 -26.21 12.81 5.18
CA ILE A 191 -24.79 12.59 5.47
C ILE A 191 -24.46 13.03 6.91
N ALA A 192 -25.01 14.14 7.39
CA ALA A 192 -24.81 14.62 8.74
C ALA A 192 -25.34 13.65 9.80
N HIS A 193 -26.52 13.05 9.59
CA HIS A 193 -27.03 11.98 10.45
C HIS A 193 -26.06 10.81 10.52
N THR A 194 -25.66 10.29 9.38
CA THR A 194 -24.71 9.16 9.29
C THR A 194 -23.38 9.49 9.98
N GLY A 195 -22.88 10.69 9.76
CA GLY A 195 -21.63 11.16 10.34
C GLY A 195 -21.66 11.32 11.87
N LEU A 196 -22.77 11.87 12.38
CA LEU A 196 -22.98 12.02 13.83
C LEU A 196 -23.08 10.67 14.52
N ASP A 197 -23.71 9.69 13.89
CA ASP A 197 -23.84 8.34 14.44
C ASP A 197 -22.52 7.55 14.36
N ALA A 198 -21.70 7.80 13.35
CA ALA A 198 -20.38 7.20 13.20
C ALA A 198 -19.33 7.77 14.18
N SER A 199 -19.51 9.02 14.62
CA SER A 199 -18.58 9.68 15.54
C SER A 199 -18.81 9.20 16.99
N PRO A 200 -17.76 8.72 17.70
CA PRO A 200 -17.87 8.32 19.11
C PRO A 200 -18.35 9.43 20.05
N ILE A 201 -18.15 10.69 19.67
CA ILE A 201 -18.53 11.87 20.45
C ILE A 201 -19.69 12.65 19.80
N ARG A 202 -20.36 12.06 18.78
CA ARG A 202 -21.46 12.70 18.04
C ARG A 202 -21.10 14.08 17.51
N GLN A 203 -19.94 14.20 16.88
CA GLN A 203 -19.43 15.45 16.34
C GLN A 203 -18.99 15.28 14.89
N ILE A 204 -19.34 16.24 14.04
CA ILE A 204 -18.93 16.30 12.63
C ILE A 204 -18.31 17.67 12.35
N LEU A 205 -17.37 17.71 11.41
CA LEU A 205 -16.90 18.91 10.77
C LEU A 205 -17.67 19.11 9.47
N VAL A 206 -18.21 20.29 9.24
CA VAL A 206 -18.76 20.72 7.95
C VAL A 206 -17.76 21.68 7.32
N GLU A 207 -17.23 21.33 6.16
CA GLU A 207 -16.09 21.98 5.54
C GLU A 207 -16.41 22.33 4.09
N LYS A 208 -15.87 23.45 3.58
CA LYS A 208 -15.98 23.81 2.16
C LYS A 208 -15.32 22.73 1.30
N TYR A 209 -16.05 22.19 0.33
CA TYR A 209 -15.49 21.27 -0.63
C TYR A 209 -14.75 21.99 -1.74
N ILE A 210 -13.43 21.80 -1.80
CA ILE A 210 -12.53 22.42 -2.78
C ILE A 210 -12.21 21.43 -3.90
N PHE A 211 -13.22 21.13 -4.71
CA PHE A 211 -13.09 20.21 -5.83
C PHE A 211 -12.13 20.71 -6.90
N GLY A 212 -11.27 19.81 -7.39
CA GLY A 212 -10.36 20.09 -8.50
C GLY A 212 -9.02 20.69 -8.08
N TRP A 213 -8.79 20.97 -6.78
CA TRP A 213 -7.47 21.35 -6.29
C TRP A 213 -6.56 20.12 -6.25
N LYS A 214 -5.26 20.33 -6.45
CA LYS A 214 -4.24 19.28 -6.30
C LYS A 214 -4.13 18.87 -4.84
N GLU A 215 -3.90 17.61 -4.57
CA GLU A 215 -3.57 17.11 -3.24
C GLU A 215 -2.09 16.77 -3.17
N ILE A 216 -1.38 17.47 -2.30
CA ILE A 216 0.08 17.38 -2.13
C ILE A 216 0.38 17.00 -0.69
N GLU A 217 1.30 16.07 -0.51
CA GLU A 217 1.74 15.61 0.80
C GLU A 217 3.23 15.85 1.00
N PHE A 218 3.60 16.16 2.24
CA PHE A 218 4.99 16.18 2.69
C PHE A 218 5.16 15.27 3.90
N GLU A 219 6.07 14.31 3.80
CA GLU A 219 6.60 13.62 4.97
C GLU A 219 7.71 14.46 5.57
N THR A 220 7.56 14.78 6.84
CA THR A 220 8.49 15.64 7.59
C THR A 220 9.02 14.93 8.82
N MET A 221 10.17 15.39 9.31
CA MET A 221 10.80 14.87 10.51
C MET A 221 11.28 16.00 11.39
N ARG A 222 11.05 15.90 12.71
CA ARG A 222 11.52 16.89 13.68
C ARG A 222 12.04 16.21 14.95
N ASP A 223 13.17 16.68 15.48
CA ASP A 223 13.71 16.22 16.75
C ASP A 223 13.33 17.15 17.93
N SER A 224 13.72 16.75 19.13
CA SER A 224 13.46 17.53 20.34
C SER A 224 14.29 18.83 20.46
N ALA A 225 15.39 18.95 19.71
CA ALA A 225 16.20 20.16 19.64
C ALA A 225 15.63 21.22 18.69
N GLY A 226 14.61 20.84 17.90
CA GLY A 226 13.96 21.73 16.94
C GLY A 226 14.54 21.67 15.52
N ASN A 227 15.47 20.74 15.25
CA ASN A 227 15.88 20.46 13.87
C ASN A 227 14.72 19.85 13.11
N VAL A 228 14.50 20.29 11.87
CA VAL A 228 13.35 19.86 11.06
C VAL A 228 13.74 19.75 9.60
N ILE A 229 13.24 18.71 8.93
CA ILE A 229 13.46 18.46 7.50
C ILE A 229 12.18 17.99 6.80
N ALA A 230 12.14 18.14 5.47
CA ALA A 230 11.20 17.48 4.59
C ALA A 230 11.86 16.21 4.01
N VAL A 231 11.29 15.05 4.28
CA VAL A 231 11.84 13.76 3.82
C VAL A 231 11.44 13.47 2.39
N CYS A 232 10.16 13.71 2.06
CA CYS A 232 9.61 13.40 0.74
C CYS A 232 8.39 14.27 0.45
N SER A 233 8.28 14.74 -0.80
CA SER A 233 7.04 15.28 -1.34
C SER A 233 6.32 14.23 -2.17
N MET A 234 5.00 14.22 -2.11
CA MET A 234 4.14 13.31 -2.86
C MET A 234 2.96 14.07 -3.44
N GLU A 235 2.42 13.57 -4.54
CA GLU A 235 1.29 14.18 -5.24
C GLU A 235 0.28 13.11 -5.64
N ASN A 236 -1.00 13.38 -5.41
CA ASN A 236 -2.08 12.51 -5.85
C ASN A 236 -2.40 12.76 -7.33
N PHE A 237 -2.57 11.69 -8.08
CA PHE A 237 -3.07 11.72 -9.46
C PHE A 237 -4.51 12.26 -9.52
N ASP A 238 -5.32 11.85 -8.55
CA ASP A 238 -6.69 12.34 -8.39
C ASP A 238 -6.71 13.68 -7.63
N PRO A 239 -7.56 14.62 -8.02
CA PRO A 239 -7.73 15.86 -7.28
C PRO A 239 -8.37 15.62 -5.91
N VAL A 240 -8.34 16.64 -5.04
CA VAL A 240 -9.03 16.63 -3.75
C VAL A 240 -10.46 16.10 -3.87
N GLY A 241 -10.81 15.16 -2.98
CA GLY A 241 -12.11 14.49 -2.95
C GLY A 241 -12.02 12.97 -3.05
N VAL A 242 -10.90 12.43 -3.49
CA VAL A 242 -10.56 11.00 -3.38
C VAL A 242 -9.58 10.84 -2.23
N HIS A 243 -9.85 9.89 -1.33
CA HIS A 243 -8.95 9.61 -0.21
C HIS A 243 -7.55 9.22 -0.73
N THR A 244 -6.48 9.76 -0.15
CA THR A 244 -5.10 9.53 -0.62
C THR A 244 -4.74 8.03 -0.68
N GLY A 245 -5.29 7.20 0.22
CA GLY A 245 -5.15 5.74 0.18
C GLY A 245 -5.75 5.07 -1.06
N ASP A 246 -6.72 5.72 -1.69
CA ASP A 246 -7.40 5.26 -2.93
C ASP A 246 -6.87 5.96 -4.19
N SER A 247 -6.04 6.99 -4.07
CA SER A 247 -5.42 7.66 -5.20
C SER A 247 -4.13 6.96 -5.65
N ILE A 248 -3.80 7.09 -6.93
CA ILE A 248 -2.45 6.86 -7.41
C ILE A 248 -1.59 8.00 -6.88
N VAL A 249 -0.48 7.68 -6.20
CA VAL A 249 0.42 8.67 -5.62
C VAL A 249 1.76 8.63 -6.33
N VAL A 250 2.31 9.80 -6.58
CA VAL A 250 3.59 9.96 -7.27
C VAL A 250 4.58 10.68 -6.35
N ALA A 251 5.80 10.17 -6.25
CA ALA A 251 6.89 10.82 -5.54
C ALA A 251 8.12 10.96 -6.48
N PRO A 252 8.80 12.13 -6.46
CA PRO A 252 8.40 13.39 -5.83
C PRO A 252 7.17 13.99 -6.50
N ALA A 253 6.59 15.07 -5.93
CA ALA A 253 5.54 15.84 -6.60
C ALA A 253 6.11 16.43 -7.91
N LEU A 254 5.53 16.05 -9.06
CA LEU A 254 6.09 16.30 -10.39
C LEU A 254 5.46 17.50 -11.10
N THR A 255 4.29 17.96 -10.66
CA THR A 255 3.55 19.04 -11.34
C THR A 255 3.73 20.41 -10.66
N LEU A 256 4.54 20.47 -9.60
CA LEU A 256 4.83 21.69 -8.88
C LEU A 256 5.96 22.50 -9.56
N SER A 257 5.78 23.80 -9.66
CA SER A 257 6.92 24.70 -9.88
C SER A 257 7.80 24.74 -8.62
N ASP A 258 9.07 25.15 -8.77
CA ASP A 258 9.97 25.32 -7.63
C ASP A 258 9.37 26.26 -6.54
N LYS A 259 8.71 27.33 -6.96
CA LYS A 259 8.07 28.26 -6.03
C LYS A 259 6.94 27.58 -5.22
N GLU A 260 6.10 26.79 -5.85
CA GLU A 260 5.04 26.03 -5.17
C GLU A 260 5.63 24.97 -4.23
N TYR A 261 6.64 24.26 -4.69
CA TYR A 261 7.35 23.28 -3.87
C TYR A 261 7.95 23.92 -2.61
N GLN A 262 8.71 25.01 -2.75
CA GLN A 262 9.34 25.69 -1.62
C GLN A 262 8.32 26.32 -0.66
N MET A 263 7.21 26.80 -1.19
CA MET A 263 6.10 27.34 -0.39
C MET A 263 5.49 26.25 0.50
N LEU A 264 5.09 25.09 -0.08
CA LEU A 264 4.47 24.00 0.67
C LEU A 264 5.47 23.30 1.60
N ARG A 265 6.73 23.15 1.16
CA ARG A 265 7.82 22.66 2.02
C ARG A 265 7.98 23.55 3.25
N SER A 266 8.07 24.86 3.08
CA SER A 266 8.21 25.79 4.20
C SER A 266 7.00 25.74 5.13
N ALA A 267 5.79 25.68 4.57
CA ALA A 267 4.57 25.52 5.35
C ALA A 267 4.60 24.24 6.20
N SER A 268 5.01 23.09 5.62
CA SER A 268 5.08 21.83 6.36
C SER A 268 6.06 21.86 7.52
N LEU A 269 7.25 22.50 7.34
CA LEU A 269 8.25 22.67 8.39
C LEU A 269 7.77 23.62 9.50
N ASN A 270 7.06 24.71 9.15
CA ASN A 270 6.44 25.61 10.12
C ASN A 270 5.36 24.91 10.94
N ILE A 271 4.52 24.11 10.29
CA ILE A 271 3.42 23.38 10.92
C ILE A 271 3.94 22.38 11.94
N ILE A 272 4.87 21.49 11.55
CA ILE A 272 5.42 20.48 12.47
C ILE A 272 6.12 21.13 13.67
N SER A 273 6.77 22.27 13.44
CA SER A 273 7.44 23.04 14.50
C SER A 273 6.44 23.66 15.46
N ALA A 274 5.39 24.29 14.96
CA ALA A 274 4.35 24.96 15.77
C ALA A 274 3.52 23.96 16.59
N LEU A 275 3.24 22.78 16.03
CA LEU A 275 2.56 21.69 16.74
C LEU A 275 3.46 21.07 17.82
N GLY A 276 4.78 21.23 17.73
CA GLY A 276 5.74 20.65 18.67
C GLY A 276 5.88 19.13 18.54
N ILE A 277 5.64 18.60 17.34
CA ILE A 277 5.76 17.17 17.06
C ILE A 277 7.23 16.73 17.17
N VAL A 278 7.47 15.55 17.72
CA VAL A 278 8.79 14.95 17.88
C VAL A 278 8.78 13.57 17.21
N GLY A 279 9.44 13.45 16.06
CA GLY A 279 9.42 12.29 15.17
C GLY A 279 8.86 12.62 13.81
N GLY A 280 8.35 11.59 13.11
CA GLY A 280 7.76 11.70 11.78
C GLY A 280 6.36 12.29 11.80
N CYS A 281 6.03 13.04 10.75
CA CYS A 281 4.73 13.67 10.57
C CYS A 281 4.40 13.81 9.09
N ASN A 282 3.16 13.48 8.73
CA ASN A 282 2.62 13.71 7.39
C ASN A 282 1.77 14.98 7.38
N CYS A 283 2.06 15.90 6.45
CA CYS A 283 1.29 17.11 6.20
C CYS A 283 0.62 17.05 4.84
N GLN A 284 -0.69 17.25 4.78
CA GLN A 284 -1.48 17.21 3.55
C GLN A 284 -2.01 18.60 3.20
N PHE A 285 -1.83 18.97 1.93
CA PHE A 285 -2.20 20.28 1.39
C PHE A 285 -3.11 20.13 0.18
N ALA A 286 -4.07 21.03 0.06
CA ALA A 286 -4.74 21.31 -1.19
C ALA A 286 -4.09 22.54 -1.83
N LEU A 287 -3.71 22.44 -3.11
CA LEU A 287 -3.12 23.52 -3.89
C LEU A 287 -4.04 23.87 -5.07
N ASN A 288 -4.42 25.14 -5.18
CA ASN A 288 -5.18 25.63 -6.31
C ASN A 288 -4.33 25.50 -7.60
N PRO A 289 -4.81 24.77 -8.64
CA PRO A 289 -4.03 24.56 -9.87
C PRO A 289 -3.78 25.84 -10.69
N ASP A 290 -4.55 26.90 -10.45
CA ASP A 290 -4.52 28.16 -11.22
C ASP A 290 -3.86 29.31 -10.47
N SER A 291 -3.41 29.09 -9.20
CA SER A 291 -2.81 30.12 -8.38
C SER A 291 -1.89 29.54 -7.31
N PHE A 292 -1.21 30.39 -6.54
CA PHE A 292 -0.42 29.97 -5.37
C PHE A 292 -1.27 29.82 -4.09
N GLU A 293 -2.59 29.84 -4.19
CA GLU A 293 -3.47 29.61 -3.06
C GLU A 293 -3.44 28.15 -2.65
N TYR A 294 -3.25 27.90 -1.37
CA TYR A 294 -3.29 26.54 -0.80
C TYR A 294 -4.03 26.52 0.53
N ALA A 295 -4.36 25.34 0.98
CA ALA A 295 -4.93 25.14 2.31
C ALA A 295 -4.37 23.86 2.93
N VAL A 296 -4.13 23.88 4.24
CA VAL A 296 -3.78 22.68 5.01
C VAL A 296 -5.04 21.85 5.19
N ILE A 297 -5.01 20.58 4.74
CA ILE A 297 -6.13 19.65 4.88
C ILE A 297 -6.08 18.99 6.26
N GLU A 298 -4.96 18.32 6.55
CA GLU A 298 -4.74 17.63 7.82
C GLU A 298 -3.26 17.37 8.08
N VAL A 299 -2.96 17.03 9.32
CA VAL A 299 -1.63 16.64 9.77
C VAL A 299 -1.76 15.37 10.61
N ASN A 300 -0.92 14.39 10.32
CA ASN A 300 -0.87 13.15 11.09
C ASN A 300 0.38 13.16 11.98
N PRO A 301 0.24 13.33 13.34
CA PRO A 301 1.37 13.46 14.27
C PRO A 301 1.99 12.10 14.63
N ARG A 302 2.10 11.23 13.67
CA ARG A 302 2.55 9.84 13.79
C ARG A 302 3.04 9.35 12.44
N VAL A 303 3.71 8.20 12.44
CA VAL A 303 3.96 7.45 11.21
C VAL A 303 2.63 7.09 10.56
N SER A 304 2.56 7.23 9.24
CA SER A 304 1.37 7.00 8.43
C SER A 304 1.65 5.99 7.32
N ARG A 305 0.65 5.65 6.52
CA ARG A 305 0.83 4.83 5.32
C ARG A 305 1.83 5.48 4.36
N SER A 306 1.70 6.78 4.12
CA SER A 306 2.62 7.55 3.28
C SER A 306 4.06 7.50 3.79
N SER A 307 4.27 7.36 5.10
CA SER A 307 5.62 7.23 5.69
C SER A 307 6.31 5.92 5.29
N ALA A 308 5.58 4.82 5.16
CA ALA A 308 6.12 3.55 4.66
C ALA A 308 6.57 3.68 3.20
N LEU A 309 5.69 4.25 2.36
CA LEU A 309 6.03 4.57 0.97
C LEU A 309 7.25 5.48 0.86
N ALA A 310 7.24 6.61 1.57
CA ALA A 310 8.33 7.58 1.57
C ALA A 310 9.66 6.96 2.02
N SER A 311 9.64 6.12 3.06
CA SER A 311 10.85 5.44 3.55
C SER A 311 11.51 4.57 2.47
N LYS A 312 10.70 3.81 1.73
CA LYS A 312 11.20 2.92 0.67
C LYS A 312 11.57 3.71 -0.60
N ALA A 313 10.80 4.76 -0.91
CA ALA A 313 11.05 5.63 -2.06
C ALA A 313 12.34 6.44 -1.91
N THR A 314 12.73 6.80 -0.70
CA THR A 314 13.84 7.73 -0.44
C THR A 314 15.07 7.07 0.20
N GLY A 315 14.96 5.82 0.64
CA GLY A 315 16.02 5.24 1.47
C GLY A 315 16.23 6.02 2.80
N TYR A 316 15.16 6.65 3.33
CA TYR A 316 15.17 7.34 4.62
C TYR A 316 14.25 6.60 5.60
N PRO A 317 14.77 5.85 6.57
CA PRO A 317 13.98 4.93 7.41
C PRO A 317 13.21 5.69 8.50
N ILE A 318 12.08 6.30 8.13
CA ILE A 318 11.28 7.20 9.00
C ILE A 318 10.97 6.57 10.36
N ALA A 319 10.54 5.30 10.39
CA ALA A 319 10.18 4.63 11.65
C ALA A 319 11.40 4.42 12.57
N LYS A 320 12.55 3.99 12.01
CA LYS A 320 13.82 3.85 12.77
C LYS A 320 14.27 5.20 13.33
N ILE A 321 14.27 6.23 12.49
CA ILE A 321 14.70 7.58 12.88
C ILE A 321 13.76 8.16 13.93
N THR A 322 12.43 8.03 13.75
CA THR A 322 11.42 8.43 14.74
C THR A 322 11.70 7.77 16.11
N THR A 323 12.04 6.48 16.12
CA THR A 323 12.35 5.76 17.35
C THR A 323 13.67 6.24 18.00
N LYS A 324 14.72 6.47 17.20
CA LYS A 324 15.99 7.05 17.70
C LYS A 324 15.76 8.44 18.31
N ILE A 325 14.92 9.28 17.67
CA ILE A 325 14.53 10.59 18.21
C ILE A 325 13.79 10.44 19.56
N ALA A 326 12.85 9.48 19.64
CA ALA A 326 12.13 9.21 20.89
C ALA A 326 13.06 8.77 22.03
N LEU A 327 14.21 8.18 21.71
CA LEU A 327 15.28 7.84 22.66
C LEU A 327 16.19 9.01 23.03
N GLY A 328 16.00 10.20 22.42
CA GLY A 328 16.72 11.44 22.75
C GLY A 328 17.81 11.85 21.77
N TYR A 329 17.96 11.13 20.64
CA TYR A 329 18.89 11.56 19.59
C TYR A 329 18.35 12.75 18.81
N THR A 330 19.26 13.59 18.30
CA THR A 330 18.97 14.66 17.36
C THR A 330 19.24 14.20 15.92
N LEU A 331 18.64 14.87 14.92
CA LEU A 331 18.73 14.48 13.50
C LEU A 331 20.19 14.47 13.00
N ASP A 332 21.04 15.36 13.48
CA ASP A 332 22.45 15.44 13.12
C ASP A 332 23.31 14.33 13.78
N GLU A 333 22.85 13.76 14.89
CA GLU A 333 23.50 12.63 15.57
C GLU A 333 23.13 11.27 14.98
N ILE A 334 22.00 11.18 14.25
CA ILE A 334 21.50 9.94 13.66
C ILE A 334 22.10 9.74 12.27
N LYS A 335 22.84 8.65 12.08
CA LYS A 335 23.28 8.21 10.75
C LYS A 335 22.12 7.56 10.01
N ASN A 336 22.01 7.83 8.71
CA ASN A 336 21.12 7.07 7.84
C ASN A 336 21.79 5.73 7.47
N ASP A 337 21.30 4.66 8.07
CA ASP A 337 21.89 3.32 7.93
C ASP A 337 21.64 2.73 6.51
N ILE A 338 20.64 3.22 5.77
CA ILE A 338 20.33 2.74 4.41
C ILE A 338 21.31 3.31 3.39
N THR A 339 21.49 4.62 3.36
CA THR A 339 22.44 5.27 2.44
C THR A 339 23.89 5.05 2.86
N GLY A 340 24.13 4.78 4.14
CA GLY A 340 25.46 4.56 4.72
C GLY A 340 26.35 5.80 4.82
N LYS A 341 26.00 6.90 4.16
CA LYS A 341 26.85 8.11 4.03
C LYS A 341 26.23 9.37 4.60
N THR A 342 24.91 9.49 4.65
CA THR A 342 24.20 10.69 5.11
C THR A 342 23.79 10.58 6.57
N CYS A 343 23.45 11.71 7.20
CA CYS A 343 22.77 11.74 8.51
C CYS A 343 21.27 12.05 8.30
N ALA A 344 20.49 11.88 9.37
CA ALA A 344 19.05 12.07 9.30
C ALA A 344 18.64 13.54 9.08
N CYS A 345 19.55 14.50 9.17
CA CYS A 345 19.30 15.90 8.81
C CYS A 345 19.51 16.19 7.30
N PHE A 346 19.92 15.20 6.50
CA PHE A 346 20.08 15.35 5.06
C PHE A 346 18.75 15.05 4.35
N GLU A 347 18.20 16.02 3.64
CA GLU A 347 16.97 15.84 2.86
C GLU A 347 17.23 15.00 1.62
N PRO A 348 16.48 13.92 1.40
CA PRO A 348 16.64 13.09 0.21
C PRO A 348 16.38 13.85 -1.09
N ALA A 349 17.23 13.61 -2.10
CA ALA A 349 17.07 14.16 -3.45
C ALA A 349 16.73 13.00 -4.43
N LEU A 350 15.56 13.06 -5.06
CA LEU A 350 15.07 12.03 -5.98
C LEU A 350 15.28 12.48 -7.43
N ASP A 351 15.98 11.68 -8.24
CA ASP A 351 16.13 11.86 -9.67
C ASP A 351 15.42 10.78 -10.50
N TYR A 352 14.57 9.99 -9.85
CA TYR A 352 13.69 8.97 -10.41
C TYR A 352 12.24 9.23 -9.98
N VAL A 353 11.32 8.46 -10.52
CA VAL A 353 9.88 8.56 -10.22
C VAL A 353 9.40 7.30 -9.52
N VAL A 354 8.66 7.51 -8.45
CA VAL A 354 7.97 6.45 -7.72
C VAL A 354 6.47 6.59 -7.94
N VAL A 355 5.80 5.49 -8.32
CA VAL A 355 4.35 5.43 -8.47
C VAL A 355 3.79 4.38 -7.51
N LYS A 356 2.88 4.80 -6.65
CA LYS A 356 2.05 3.94 -5.82
C LYS A 356 0.70 3.72 -6.51
N LEU A 357 0.28 2.47 -6.66
CA LEU A 357 -1.04 2.10 -7.17
C LEU A 357 -1.82 1.30 -6.11
N PRO A 358 -3.03 1.74 -5.73
CA PRO A 358 -3.85 1.01 -4.76
C PRO A 358 -4.36 -0.33 -5.29
N LYS A 359 -4.58 -1.28 -4.38
CA LYS A 359 -5.29 -2.53 -4.64
C LYS A 359 -6.66 -2.50 -3.95
N TRP A 360 -7.72 -2.52 -4.76
CA TRP A 360 -9.10 -2.50 -4.26
C TRP A 360 -9.71 -3.91 -4.22
N PRO A 361 -10.64 -4.19 -3.29
CA PRO A 361 -11.28 -5.50 -3.13
C PRO A 361 -12.52 -5.70 -4.02
N PHE A 362 -12.73 -4.87 -5.05
CA PHE A 362 -13.94 -4.91 -5.87
C PHE A 362 -14.09 -6.17 -6.71
N ASP A 363 -13.02 -6.92 -6.89
CA ASP A 363 -13.03 -8.26 -7.50
C ASP A 363 -13.63 -9.33 -6.57
N LYS A 364 -13.66 -9.06 -5.26
CA LYS A 364 -14.22 -9.98 -4.25
C LYS A 364 -15.69 -9.70 -3.94
N PHE A 365 -16.08 -8.44 -3.94
CA PHE A 365 -17.42 -8.00 -3.53
C PHE A 365 -18.23 -7.53 -4.73
N ALA A 366 -18.81 -8.50 -5.45
CA ALA A 366 -19.76 -8.20 -6.54
C ALA A 366 -20.96 -7.41 -5.96
N GLY A 367 -21.25 -6.25 -6.55
CA GLY A 367 -22.33 -5.36 -6.10
C GLY A 367 -21.91 -4.29 -5.09
N SER A 368 -20.66 -4.25 -4.63
CA SER A 368 -20.15 -3.10 -3.89
C SER A 368 -19.99 -1.89 -4.81
N SER A 369 -20.23 -0.69 -4.25
CA SER A 369 -19.98 0.56 -4.98
C SER A 369 -18.49 0.73 -5.26
N ARG A 370 -18.15 0.87 -6.55
CA ARG A 370 -16.78 1.14 -7.01
C ARG A 370 -16.40 2.62 -6.95
N THR A 371 -17.36 3.51 -6.67
CA THR A 371 -17.11 4.94 -6.57
C THR A 371 -16.11 5.24 -5.48
N LEU A 372 -15.04 5.95 -5.80
CA LEU A 372 -14.03 6.44 -4.87
C LEU A 372 -14.45 7.82 -4.36
N GLY A 373 -14.05 8.11 -3.14
CA GLY A 373 -14.39 9.36 -2.47
C GLY A 373 -13.53 9.54 -1.23
N THR A 374 -14.05 10.25 -0.24
CA THR A 374 -13.32 10.57 1.00
C THR A 374 -13.16 9.40 1.95
N GLN A 375 -13.92 8.32 1.75
CA GLN A 375 -13.81 7.08 2.50
C GLN A 375 -12.90 6.10 1.74
N MET A 376 -11.82 5.67 2.40
CA MET A 376 -10.88 4.71 1.85
C MET A 376 -11.50 3.33 1.64
N LYS A 377 -11.19 2.70 0.50
CA LYS A 377 -11.65 1.36 0.10
C LYS A 377 -10.52 0.39 -0.24
N ALA A 378 -9.32 0.88 -0.52
CA ALA A 378 -8.17 0.04 -0.84
C ALA A 378 -7.74 -0.84 0.35
N THR A 379 -7.34 -2.08 0.05
CA THR A 379 -6.86 -3.06 1.05
C THR A 379 -5.34 -3.16 1.10
N GLY A 380 -4.66 -2.68 0.09
CA GLY A 380 -3.20 -2.67 -0.02
C GLY A 380 -2.75 -1.83 -1.19
N GLU A 381 -1.46 -1.84 -1.46
CA GLU A 381 -0.86 -1.05 -2.51
C GLU A 381 0.39 -1.71 -3.09
N VAL A 382 0.81 -1.24 -4.25
CA VAL A 382 2.11 -1.55 -4.83
C VAL A 382 2.87 -0.27 -5.11
N MET A 383 4.19 -0.37 -5.07
CA MET A 383 5.12 0.68 -5.42
C MET A 383 5.96 0.24 -6.61
N ALA A 384 6.18 1.14 -7.55
CA ALA A 384 7.12 0.95 -8.64
C ALA A 384 8.03 2.16 -8.76
N ILE A 385 9.30 1.91 -9.05
CA ILE A 385 10.35 2.91 -9.23
C ILE A 385 10.86 2.82 -10.66
N ALA A 386 11.05 3.97 -11.32
CA ALA A 386 11.59 4.02 -12.67
C ALA A 386 12.15 5.43 -13.01
N PRO A 387 12.93 5.60 -14.09
CA PRO A 387 13.41 6.90 -14.53
C PRO A 387 12.31 7.85 -15.02
N SER A 388 11.13 7.32 -15.38
CA SER A 388 10.01 8.12 -15.90
C SER A 388 8.67 7.68 -15.30
N PHE A 389 7.72 8.61 -15.30
CA PHE A 389 6.35 8.34 -14.84
C PHE A 389 5.69 7.22 -15.66
N GLU A 390 5.84 7.25 -16.98
CA GLU A 390 5.27 6.24 -17.88
C GLU A 390 5.74 4.83 -17.52
N MET A 391 7.04 4.65 -17.30
CA MET A 391 7.62 3.35 -16.93
C MET A 391 7.18 2.93 -15.53
N ALA A 392 7.23 3.83 -14.55
CA ALA A 392 6.80 3.54 -13.18
C ALA A 392 5.32 3.15 -13.12
N LEU A 393 4.45 3.85 -13.87
CA LEU A 393 3.03 3.56 -13.93
C LEU A 393 2.75 2.17 -14.52
N LEU A 394 3.37 1.82 -15.65
CA LEU A 394 3.17 0.49 -16.27
C LEU A 394 3.70 -0.63 -15.38
N LYS A 395 4.83 -0.43 -14.69
CA LYS A 395 5.34 -1.37 -13.68
C LYS A 395 4.34 -1.53 -12.52
N ALA A 396 3.78 -0.44 -12.00
CA ALA A 396 2.78 -0.47 -10.94
C ALA A 396 1.51 -1.23 -11.37
N VAL A 397 1.01 -0.97 -12.57
CA VAL A 397 -0.19 -1.64 -13.12
C VAL A 397 0.01 -3.15 -13.21
N ARG A 398 1.15 -3.63 -13.78
CA ARG A 398 1.36 -5.08 -13.87
C ARG A 398 1.70 -5.73 -12.53
N GLY A 399 2.19 -4.96 -11.56
CA GLY A 399 2.44 -5.42 -10.20
C GLY A 399 1.21 -5.47 -9.30
N ALA A 400 0.12 -4.78 -9.66
CA ALA A 400 -1.07 -4.63 -8.81
C ALA A 400 -2.01 -5.86 -8.77
N GLU A 401 -1.64 -6.95 -9.43
CA GLU A 401 -2.45 -8.19 -9.46
C GLU A 401 -3.89 -7.98 -9.99
N ILE A 402 -3.99 -7.20 -11.07
CA ILE A 402 -5.26 -6.88 -11.77
C ILE A 402 -5.35 -7.50 -13.17
N SER A 403 -4.43 -8.41 -13.49
CA SER A 403 -4.35 -9.14 -14.78
C SER A 403 -4.16 -8.22 -16.00
N LEU A 404 -3.50 -7.07 -15.81
CA LEU A 404 -3.15 -6.13 -16.87
C LEU A 404 -1.64 -5.93 -16.93
N ASP A 405 -1.11 -5.86 -18.14
CA ASP A 405 0.29 -5.54 -18.45
C ASP A 405 0.44 -4.21 -19.22
N THR A 406 -0.68 -3.57 -19.51
CA THR A 406 -0.81 -2.26 -20.17
C THR A 406 -2.01 -1.52 -19.61
N LEU A 407 -2.25 -0.30 -20.08
CA LEU A 407 -3.44 0.48 -19.71
C LEU A 407 -4.71 0.10 -20.51
N ASN A 408 -4.66 -0.92 -21.36
CA ASN A 408 -5.77 -1.37 -22.18
C ASN A 408 -6.72 -2.29 -21.42
N ALA A 409 -7.60 -1.73 -20.61
CA ALA A 409 -8.62 -2.47 -19.87
C ALA A 409 -9.97 -2.47 -20.62
N LYS A 410 -10.69 -3.61 -20.55
CA LYS A 410 -12.04 -3.66 -21.08
C LYS A 410 -12.99 -2.81 -20.25
N PRO A 411 -13.89 -2.00 -20.86
CA PRO A 411 -14.95 -1.30 -20.13
C PRO A 411 -15.86 -2.26 -19.38
N LEU A 412 -16.34 -1.82 -18.21
CA LEU A 412 -17.32 -2.59 -17.42
C LEU A 412 -18.77 -2.29 -17.80
N THR A 413 -19.02 -1.21 -18.55
CA THR A 413 -20.34 -0.77 -19.00
C THR A 413 -20.30 -0.45 -20.48
N GLU A 414 -21.48 -0.42 -21.12
CA GLU A 414 -21.64 -0.02 -22.52
C GLU A 414 -21.73 1.51 -22.71
N GLU A 415 -21.62 2.28 -21.62
CA GLU A 415 -21.63 3.74 -21.71
C GLU A 415 -20.47 4.24 -22.59
N ASN A 416 -20.69 5.37 -23.28
CA ASN A 416 -19.62 5.99 -24.03
C ASN A 416 -18.52 6.53 -23.11
N VAL A 417 -17.31 6.68 -23.65
CA VAL A 417 -16.13 7.05 -22.88
C VAL A 417 -16.27 8.39 -22.16
N LEU A 418 -16.93 9.39 -22.75
CA LEU A 418 -17.11 10.71 -22.10
C LEU A 418 -18.07 10.64 -20.90
N SER A 419 -19.08 9.75 -20.96
CA SER A 419 -19.93 9.49 -19.80
C SER A 419 -19.15 8.81 -18.69
N ARG A 420 -18.36 7.78 -19.02
CA ARG A 420 -17.53 7.04 -18.06
C ARG A 420 -16.45 7.90 -17.42
N LEU A 421 -15.90 8.91 -18.09
CA LEU A 421 -14.93 9.85 -17.50
C LEU A 421 -15.48 10.64 -16.30
N LYS A 422 -16.79 10.76 -16.18
CA LYS A 422 -17.45 11.42 -15.04
C LYS A 422 -17.46 10.55 -13.77
N HIS A 423 -17.23 9.24 -13.90
CA HIS A 423 -17.22 8.31 -12.79
C HIS A 423 -15.84 8.33 -12.13
N VAL A 424 -15.82 8.64 -10.86
CA VAL A 424 -14.61 8.58 -10.03
C VAL A 424 -14.57 7.18 -9.41
N ASP A 425 -13.86 6.25 -10.05
CA ASP A 425 -13.77 4.86 -9.64
C ASP A 425 -12.37 4.28 -9.90
N ASP A 426 -12.16 3.03 -9.52
CA ASP A 426 -10.90 2.29 -9.74
C ASP A 426 -10.55 2.05 -11.22
N ARG A 427 -11.47 2.36 -12.15
CA ARG A 427 -11.26 2.21 -13.60
C ARG A 427 -10.87 3.54 -14.28
N ARG A 428 -10.88 4.63 -13.54
CA ARG A 428 -10.68 6.00 -14.05
C ARG A 428 -9.41 6.15 -14.89
N LEU A 429 -8.28 5.62 -14.43
CA LEU A 429 -7.01 5.63 -15.17
C LEU A 429 -7.18 5.01 -16.57
N PHE A 430 -7.78 3.84 -16.64
CA PHE A 430 -7.99 3.10 -17.90
C PHE A 430 -9.00 3.79 -18.82
N THR A 431 -10.04 4.40 -18.25
CA THR A 431 -11.03 5.19 -19.00
C THR A 431 -10.39 6.44 -19.60
N ILE A 432 -9.51 7.13 -18.87
CA ILE A 432 -8.72 8.26 -19.38
C ILE A 432 -7.84 7.81 -20.54
N PHE A 433 -7.15 6.69 -20.40
CA PHE A 433 -6.30 6.16 -21.47
C PHE A 433 -7.08 5.79 -22.73
N GLU A 434 -8.25 5.16 -22.58
CA GLU A 434 -9.18 4.87 -23.67
C GLU A 434 -9.64 6.15 -24.37
N ALA A 435 -9.99 7.20 -23.61
CA ALA A 435 -10.39 8.49 -24.17
C ALA A 435 -9.28 9.15 -24.99
N LEU A 436 -8.02 9.09 -24.51
CA LEU A 436 -6.87 9.59 -25.25
C LEU A 436 -6.66 8.81 -26.55
N LYS A 437 -6.77 7.49 -26.53
CA LYS A 437 -6.71 6.64 -27.75
C LYS A 437 -7.84 6.93 -28.74
N ALA A 438 -9.01 7.32 -28.24
CA ALA A 438 -10.14 7.75 -29.06
C ALA A 438 -9.99 9.18 -29.60
N GLY A 439 -8.89 9.88 -29.30
CA GLY A 439 -8.60 11.22 -29.77
C GLY A 439 -9.31 12.34 -29.01
N VAL A 440 -9.82 12.07 -27.80
CA VAL A 440 -10.36 13.13 -26.92
C VAL A 440 -9.22 14.04 -26.47
N ALA A 441 -9.40 15.35 -26.61
CA ALA A 441 -8.41 16.34 -26.26
C ALA A 441 -8.12 16.34 -24.74
N ILE A 442 -6.86 16.58 -24.37
CA ILE A 442 -6.40 16.64 -22.96
C ILE A 442 -7.23 17.64 -22.16
N GLU A 443 -7.49 18.82 -22.74
CA GLU A 443 -8.26 19.90 -22.11
C GLU A 443 -9.68 19.44 -21.76
N LYS A 444 -10.29 18.62 -22.63
CA LYS A 444 -11.65 18.09 -22.38
C LYS A 444 -11.63 17.02 -21.29
N ILE A 445 -10.61 16.18 -21.25
CA ILE A 445 -10.45 15.19 -20.19
C ILE A 445 -10.21 15.92 -18.87
N HIS A 446 -9.33 16.91 -18.85
CA HIS A 446 -9.07 17.74 -17.66
C HIS A 446 -10.33 18.45 -17.17
N GLU A 447 -11.11 19.06 -18.06
CA GLU A 447 -12.38 19.70 -17.71
C GLU A 447 -13.31 18.78 -16.93
N ILE A 448 -13.39 17.51 -17.34
CA ILE A 448 -14.27 16.50 -16.73
C ILE A 448 -13.67 15.92 -15.45
N THR A 449 -12.39 15.57 -15.47
CA THR A 449 -11.76 14.75 -14.43
C THR A 449 -11.01 15.55 -13.40
N ARG A 450 -10.59 16.77 -13.75
CA ARG A 450 -9.68 17.64 -12.98
C ARG A 450 -8.30 17.01 -12.72
N VAL A 451 -7.95 15.90 -13.39
CA VAL A 451 -6.59 15.36 -13.37
C VAL A 451 -5.65 16.36 -14.06
N ASP A 452 -4.48 16.59 -13.48
CA ASP A 452 -3.52 17.56 -14.00
C ASP A 452 -3.11 17.26 -15.45
N ASN A 453 -3.01 18.30 -16.27
CA ASN A 453 -2.65 18.18 -17.69
C ASN A 453 -1.30 17.50 -17.90
N TRP A 454 -0.37 17.63 -16.96
CA TRP A 454 0.93 16.96 -17.04
C TRP A 454 0.76 15.43 -17.05
N PHE A 455 -0.04 14.88 -16.13
CA PHE A 455 -0.32 13.45 -16.11
C PHE A 455 -1.05 12.99 -17.38
N LEU A 456 -2.01 13.77 -17.86
CA LEU A 456 -2.72 13.47 -19.10
C LEU A 456 -1.78 13.47 -20.31
N ALA A 457 -0.82 14.40 -20.37
CA ALA A 457 0.20 14.43 -21.42
C ALA A 457 1.11 13.19 -21.38
N LYS A 458 1.48 12.73 -20.19
CA LYS A 458 2.26 11.51 -20.02
C LYS A 458 1.50 10.25 -20.46
N LEU A 459 0.21 10.16 -20.13
CA LEU A 459 -0.65 9.08 -20.63
C LEU A 459 -0.84 9.15 -22.15
N LYS A 460 -0.91 10.37 -22.72
CA LYS A 460 -0.99 10.56 -24.17
C LYS A 460 0.27 10.05 -24.88
N ASN A 461 1.48 10.24 -24.32
CA ASN A 461 2.72 9.67 -24.87
C ASN A 461 2.60 8.14 -25.06
N LEU A 462 2.03 7.44 -24.08
CA LEU A 462 1.78 6.00 -24.17
C LEU A 462 0.73 5.66 -25.25
N ALA A 463 -0.36 6.42 -25.35
CA ALA A 463 -1.40 6.20 -26.34
C ALA A 463 -0.87 6.42 -27.78
N GLU A 464 -0.09 7.47 -28.01
CA GLU A 464 0.56 7.76 -29.30
C GLU A 464 1.60 6.69 -29.64
N PHE A 465 2.39 6.24 -28.68
CA PHE A 465 3.34 5.16 -28.88
C PHE A 465 2.66 3.85 -29.26
N GLU A 466 1.54 3.47 -28.61
CA GLU A 466 0.78 2.29 -28.99
C GLU A 466 0.21 2.41 -30.43
N ALA A 467 -0.20 3.60 -30.84
CA ALA A 467 -0.65 3.85 -32.22
C ALA A 467 0.51 3.68 -33.24
N GLU A 468 1.73 4.12 -32.90
CA GLU A 468 2.90 3.91 -33.74
C GLU A 468 3.26 2.42 -33.90
N LEU A 469 3.02 1.58 -32.87
CA LEU A 469 3.30 0.15 -32.93
C LEU A 469 2.44 -0.57 -33.98
N ALA A 470 1.27 -0.07 -34.33
CA ALA A 470 0.47 -0.61 -35.42
C ALA A 470 1.18 -0.59 -36.78
N GLY A 471 2.19 0.29 -36.96
CA GLY A 471 3.08 0.33 -38.12
C GLY A 471 4.22 -0.71 -38.09
N GLY A 472 4.17 -1.67 -37.17
CA GLY A 472 5.17 -2.74 -36.99
C GLY A 472 6.32 -2.36 -36.05
N MET A 473 7.11 -3.37 -35.67
CA MET A 473 8.22 -3.23 -34.72
C MET A 473 9.52 -2.86 -35.45
N THR A 474 10.28 -1.94 -34.86
CA THR A 474 11.67 -1.62 -35.22
C THR A 474 12.52 -1.62 -33.95
N ASP A 475 13.85 -1.72 -34.07
CA ASP A 475 14.74 -1.70 -32.88
C ASP A 475 14.58 -0.44 -32.06
N ALA A 476 14.37 0.73 -32.69
CA ALA A 476 14.15 1.99 -32.00
C ALA A 476 12.80 2.01 -31.24
N ARG A 477 11.73 1.48 -31.86
CA ARG A 477 10.43 1.33 -31.19
C ARG A 477 10.50 0.32 -30.06
N TYR A 478 11.22 -0.77 -30.27
CA TYR A 478 11.43 -1.79 -29.23
C TYR A 478 12.10 -1.18 -28.00
N LEU A 479 13.26 -0.51 -28.18
CA LEU A 479 14.00 0.13 -27.09
C LEU A 479 13.12 1.17 -26.37
N ARG A 480 12.46 2.05 -27.13
CA ARG A 480 11.54 3.06 -26.55
C ARG A 480 10.39 2.41 -25.80
N GLY A 481 9.84 1.31 -26.31
CA GLY A 481 8.79 0.56 -25.60
C GLY A 481 9.29 -0.02 -24.27
N LYS A 482 10.52 -0.55 -24.24
CA LYS A 482 11.15 -1.01 -22.99
C LYS A 482 11.35 0.16 -22.02
N GLN A 483 11.83 1.30 -22.49
CA GLN A 483 12.03 2.52 -21.69
C GLN A 483 10.70 3.11 -21.18
N TYR A 484 9.59 2.89 -21.89
CA TYR A 484 8.24 3.21 -21.39
C TYR A 484 7.69 2.17 -20.40
N GLY A 485 8.35 1.01 -20.25
CA GLY A 485 7.97 -0.02 -19.30
C GLY A 485 7.10 -1.14 -19.86
N TYR A 486 6.94 -1.24 -21.19
CA TYR A 486 6.23 -2.36 -21.81
C TYR A 486 7.05 -3.66 -21.71
N THR A 487 6.36 -4.77 -21.45
CA THR A 487 6.96 -6.10 -21.55
C THR A 487 7.10 -6.55 -22.99
N ASP A 488 8.00 -7.52 -23.26
CA ASP A 488 8.14 -8.12 -24.61
C ASP A 488 6.83 -8.70 -25.11
N ARG A 489 6.07 -9.33 -24.22
CA ARG A 489 4.72 -9.86 -24.50
C ARG A 489 3.74 -8.77 -24.93
N ALA A 490 3.73 -7.65 -24.22
CA ALA A 490 2.86 -6.51 -24.55
C ALA A 490 3.25 -5.88 -25.88
N LEU A 491 4.55 -5.67 -26.12
CA LEU A 491 5.08 -5.11 -27.37
C LEU A 491 4.76 -6.03 -28.57
N ALA A 492 4.95 -7.34 -28.43
CA ALA A 492 4.61 -8.31 -29.48
C ALA A 492 3.10 -8.26 -29.81
N ARG A 493 2.25 -8.25 -28.80
CA ARG A 493 0.78 -8.18 -28.96
C ARG A 493 0.35 -6.88 -29.65
N LEU A 494 0.90 -5.74 -29.26
CA LEU A 494 0.51 -4.42 -29.78
C LEU A 494 1.04 -4.19 -31.21
N SER A 495 2.19 -4.73 -31.55
CA SER A 495 2.79 -4.55 -32.88
C SER A 495 2.44 -5.66 -33.88
N GLY A 496 1.84 -6.76 -33.43
CA GLY A 496 1.62 -7.96 -34.23
C GLY A 496 2.88 -8.76 -34.56
N ALA A 497 4.02 -8.47 -33.91
CA ALA A 497 5.28 -9.19 -34.12
C ALA A 497 5.22 -10.59 -33.48
N ALA A 498 5.66 -11.62 -34.22
CA ALA A 498 5.62 -13.01 -33.72
C ALA A 498 6.65 -13.27 -32.62
N VAL A 499 7.86 -12.70 -32.75
CA VAL A 499 8.95 -12.86 -31.77
C VAL A 499 9.74 -11.54 -31.72
N LEU A 500 10.13 -11.13 -30.53
CA LEU A 500 11.01 -9.99 -30.30
C LEU A 500 12.35 -10.46 -29.70
N PRO A 501 13.49 -9.84 -30.08
CA PRO A 501 14.74 -10.07 -29.37
C PRO A 501 14.61 -9.55 -27.94
N HIS A 502 14.88 -10.42 -26.96
CA HIS A 502 14.83 -10.00 -25.57
C HIS A 502 16.00 -9.08 -25.21
N ARG A 503 15.73 -7.91 -24.67
CA ARG A 503 16.72 -7.03 -24.03
C ARG A 503 16.51 -7.09 -22.52
N SER A 504 17.49 -7.62 -21.80
CA SER A 504 17.45 -7.68 -20.34
C SER A 504 17.53 -6.27 -19.74
N ALA A 505 16.78 -6.07 -18.68
CA ALA A 505 16.89 -4.87 -17.86
C ALA A 505 18.27 -4.75 -17.21
N VAL A 506 18.66 -3.54 -16.90
CA VAL A 506 19.73 -3.19 -15.96
C VAL A 506 19.08 -2.60 -14.71
N TYR A 507 19.82 -2.51 -13.61
CA TYR A 507 19.26 -2.10 -12.34
C TYR A 507 20.03 -0.94 -11.75
N LYS A 508 19.31 0.12 -11.40
CA LYS A 508 19.80 1.27 -10.67
C LYS A 508 19.49 1.14 -9.19
N MET A 509 20.35 1.72 -8.37
CA MET A 509 20.16 1.82 -6.92
C MET A 509 19.19 2.95 -6.59
N VAL A 510 18.42 2.78 -5.52
CA VAL A 510 17.68 3.89 -4.90
C VAL A 510 18.70 4.79 -4.21
N ASP A 511 19.13 5.82 -4.91
CA ASP A 511 20.14 6.78 -4.45
C ASP A 511 19.53 8.16 -4.30
N THR A 512 19.56 8.70 -3.09
CA THR A 512 19.02 10.02 -2.74
C THR A 512 20.10 10.94 -2.15
N CYS A 513 21.36 10.60 -2.35
CA CYS A 513 22.49 11.37 -1.83
C CYS A 513 22.80 12.64 -2.64
N GLY A 514 22.04 12.93 -3.71
CA GLY A 514 22.15 14.16 -4.50
C GLY A 514 23.51 14.34 -5.19
N ALA A 515 24.19 13.24 -5.53
CA ALA A 515 25.57 13.19 -6.04
C ALA A 515 26.62 13.79 -5.08
N GLU A 516 26.26 14.02 -3.82
CA GLU A 516 27.19 14.46 -2.76
C GLU A 516 28.01 13.29 -2.21
N PHE A 517 27.43 12.09 -2.20
CA PHE A 517 28.03 10.86 -1.69
C PHE A 517 27.63 9.66 -2.54
N ASP A 518 28.49 8.64 -2.61
CA ASP A 518 28.12 7.34 -3.18
C ASP A 518 27.22 6.58 -2.19
N ALA A 519 25.97 6.31 -2.57
CA ALA A 519 25.03 5.55 -1.76
C ALA A 519 25.43 4.06 -1.65
N GLU A 520 25.02 3.42 -0.55
CA GLU A 520 25.19 1.99 -0.30
C GLU A 520 23.82 1.29 -0.15
N THR A 521 22.77 1.87 -0.66
CA THR A 521 21.38 1.41 -0.51
C THR A 521 21.18 0.04 -1.15
N PRO A 522 20.66 -0.97 -0.42
CA PRO A 522 20.45 -2.30 -0.97
C PRO A 522 19.16 -2.43 -1.80
N TYR A 523 18.58 -1.32 -2.26
CA TYR A 523 17.34 -1.25 -3.01
C TYR A 523 17.58 -0.96 -4.48
N PHE A 524 17.02 -1.78 -5.37
CA PHE A 524 17.21 -1.71 -6.80
C PHE A 524 15.90 -1.67 -7.57
N TYR A 525 15.92 -0.97 -8.71
CA TYR A 525 14.82 -0.92 -9.67
C TYR A 525 15.34 -1.02 -11.11
N SER A 526 14.53 -1.63 -11.99
CA SER A 526 14.92 -1.87 -13.38
C SER A 526 14.83 -0.61 -14.24
N THR A 527 15.81 -0.49 -15.14
CA THR A 527 15.83 0.47 -16.25
C THR A 527 16.32 -0.21 -17.53
N TYR A 528 16.35 0.54 -18.63
CA TYR A 528 16.93 0.08 -19.91
C TYR A 528 18.03 1.04 -20.38
N ASP A 529 18.82 1.53 -19.44
CA ASP A 529 20.01 2.33 -19.64
C ASP A 529 21.25 1.45 -19.95
N ASP A 530 22.46 2.02 -19.91
CA ASP A 530 23.69 1.30 -20.25
C ASP A 530 24.38 0.71 -19.00
N GLU A 531 24.13 1.23 -17.81
CA GLU A 531 24.80 0.84 -16.57
C GLU A 531 23.90 0.02 -15.65
N CYS A 532 24.50 -0.99 -14.99
CA CYS A 532 23.84 -1.86 -14.02
C CYS A 532 24.55 -1.78 -12.66
N GLU A 533 24.05 -0.94 -11.77
CA GLU A 533 24.63 -0.70 -10.44
C GLU A 533 24.52 -1.92 -9.54
N SER A 534 23.47 -2.74 -9.68
CA SER A 534 23.34 -3.97 -8.89
C SER A 534 24.47 -4.98 -9.15
N ARG A 535 25.11 -4.95 -10.33
CA ARG A 535 26.30 -5.79 -10.61
C ARG A 535 27.55 -5.27 -9.93
N ALA A 536 27.67 -3.97 -9.77
CA ALA A 536 28.78 -3.32 -9.08
C ALA A 536 28.62 -3.35 -7.55
N PHE A 537 27.42 -3.60 -7.05
CA PHE A 537 27.14 -3.66 -5.62
C PHE A 537 27.96 -4.78 -4.95
N PRO A 538 28.56 -4.54 -3.77
CA PRO A 538 29.42 -5.50 -3.10
C PRO A 538 28.76 -6.86 -2.87
N ARG A 539 29.50 -7.94 -3.18
CA ARG A 539 29.07 -9.33 -2.98
C ARG A 539 29.90 -9.98 -1.86
N SER A 540 29.26 -10.76 -1.03
CA SER A 540 29.94 -11.48 0.07
C SER A 540 30.75 -12.70 -0.40
N GLY A 541 30.54 -13.16 -1.63
CA GLY A 541 31.09 -14.40 -2.17
C GLY A 541 30.37 -15.66 -1.75
N LYS A 542 29.27 -15.56 -0.99
CA LYS A 542 28.39 -16.68 -0.64
C LYS A 542 27.47 -17.04 -1.81
N GLU A 543 26.91 -18.25 -1.78
CA GLU A 543 25.85 -18.63 -2.70
C GLU A 543 24.59 -17.77 -2.47
N THR A 544 23.97 -17.34 -3.56
CA THR A 544 22.78 -16.49 -3.54
C THR A 544 21.49 -17.31 -3.67
N VAL A 545 20.50 -17.03 -2.84
CA VAL A 545 19.12 -17.55 -2.95
C VAL A 545 18.18 -16.40 -3.24
N LEU A 546 17.26 -16.59 -4.18
CA LEU A 546 16.22 -15.61 -4.51
C LEU A 546 14.91 -16.03 -3.81
N VAL A 547 14.30 -15.08 -3.10
CA VAL A 547 12.99 -15.23 -2.46
C VAL A 547 11.97 -14.33 -3.16
N LEU A 548 10.84 -14.89 -3.58
CA LEU A 548 9.75 -14.13 -4.16
C LEU A 548 8.76 -13.72 -3.07
N GLY A 549 8.48 -12.42 -2.97
CA GLY A 549 7.51 -11.84 -2.06
C GLY A 549 6.06 -12.06 -2.49
N SER A 550 5.12 -11.51 -1.72
CA SER A 550 3.68 -11.73 -1.90
C SER A 550 2.97 -10.66 -2.72
N GLY A 551 3.66 -9.57 -3.07
CA GLY A 551 3.02 -8.44 -3.74
C GLY A 551 2.05 -7.68 -2.83
N PRO A 552 1.00 -7.07 -3.39
CA PRO A 552 0.07 -6.25 -2.61
C PRO A 552 -0.77 -7.09 -1.65
N ILE A 553 -1.05 -6.55 -0.47
CA ILE A 553 -2.02 -7.14 0.45
C ILE A 553 -3.40 -7.09 -0.20
N ARG A 554 -4.10 -8.22 -0.13
CA ARG A 554 -5.45 -8.39 -0.68
C ARG A 554 -6.24 -9.42 0.11
N ILE A 555 -7.54 -9.41 -0.02
CA ILE A 555 -8.39 -10.42 0.61
C ILE A 555 -8.01 -11.81 0.10
N GLY A 556 -7.68 -12.70 1.03
CA GLY A 556 -7.18 -14.06 0.78
C GLY A 556 -5.66 -14.18 0.64
N GLN A 557 -4.91 -13.07 0.70
CA GLN A 557 -3.45 -13.05 0.74
C GLN A 557 -2.98 -11.82 1.52
N GLY A 558 -2.89 -11.94 2.83
CA GLY A 558 -2.57 -10.87 3.75
C GLY A 558 -1.11 -10.86 4.20
N ILE A 559 -0.88 -10.31 5.40
CA ILE A 559 0.46 -10.08 5.98
C ILE A 559 1.16 -11.39 6.39
N GLU A 560 0.43 -12.50 6.54
CA GLU A 560 0.99 -13.81 6.86
C GLU A 560 2.04 -14.30 5.87
N PHE A 561 1.93 -13.88 4.61
CA PHE A 561 2.94 -14.21 3.59
C PHE A 561 4.18 -13.33 3.69
N ASP A 562 4.05 -12.10 4.17
CA ASP A 562 5.21 -11.29 4.52
C ASP A 562 5.96 -11.88 5.71
N TYR A 563 5.24 -12.27 6.77
CA TYR A 563 5.78 -12.98 7.93
C TYR A 563 6.59 -14.21 7.48
N SER A 564 6.01 -15.05 6.62
CA SER A 564 6.66 -16.27 6.14
C SER A 564 7.90 -15.96 5.29
N SER A 565 7.84 -14.94 4.43
CA SER A 565 8.96 -14.50 3.59
C SER A 565 10.12 -13.98 4.45
N VAL A 566 9.85 -13.19 5.47
CA VAL A 566 10.87 -12.65 6.39
C VAL A 566 11.58 -13.78 7.14
N HIS A 567 10.82 -14.74 7.68
CA HIS A 567 11.40 -15.91 8.34
C HIS A 567 12.25 -16.77 7.41
N CYS A 568 11.81 -16.95 6.16
CA CYS A 568 12.60 -17.63 5.14
C CYS A 568 13.95 -16.90 4.94
N VAL A 569 13.93 -15.60 4.76
CA VAL A 569 15.14 -14.78 4.56
C VAL A 569 16.08 -14.91 5.77
N TRP A 570 15.58 -14.71 6.99
CA TRP A 570 16.39 -14.82 8.20
C TRP A 570 17.00 -16.21 8.37
N THR A 571 16.26 -17.27 8.04
CA THR A 571 16.75 -18.64 8.11
C THR A 571 17.87 -18.87 7.11
N LEU A 572 17.69 -18.46 5.85
CA LEU A 572 18.69 -18.60 4.81
C LEU A 572 19.98 -17.81 5.14
N LYS A 573 19.86 -16.58 5.67
CA LYS A 573 21.01 -15.79 6.15
C LYS A 573 21.76 -16.51 7.28
N LYS A 574 21.04 -17.09 8.26
CA LYS A 574 21.65 -17.90 9.33
C LYS A 574 22.35 -19.17 8.81
N MET A 575 21.87 -19.73 7.70
CA MET A 575 22.51 -20.87 7.03
C MET A 575 23.73 -20.47 6.18
N GLY A 576 24.02 -19.19 6.07
CA GLY A 576 25.21 -18.67 5.39
C GLY A 576 25.03 -18.32 3.92
N TYR A 577 23.79 -18.16 3.45
CA TYR A 577 23.50 -17.67 2.09
C TYR A 577 23.42 -16.15 2.02
N ASP A 578 23.73 -15.60 0.86
CA ASP A 578 23.26 -14.27 0.46
C ASP A 578 21.80 -14.39 0.01
N VAL A 579 20.94 -13.50 0.46
CA VAL A 579 19.53 -13.56 0.14
C VAL A 579 19.09 -12.31 -0.62
N VAL A 580 18.50 -12.54 -1.76
CA VAL A 580 17.86 -11.51 -2.59
C VAL A 580 16.35 -11.69 -2.50
N ILE A 581 15.62 -10.61 -2.29
CA ILE A 581 14.16 -10.62 -2.32
C ILE A 581 13.62 -9.76 -3.47
N VAL A 582 12.55 -10.22 -4.11
CA VAL A 582 11.77 -9.44 -5.08
C VAL A 582 10.40 -9.21 -4.51
N ASN A 583 10.04 -7.96 -4.30
CA ASN A 583 8.70 -7.58 -3.86
C ASN A 583 8.40 -6.14 -4.28
N ASN A 584 7.13 -5.81 -4.43
CA ASN A 584 6.68 -4.48 -4.82
C ASN A 584 5.70 -3.82 -3.83
N ASN A 585 5.58 -4.38 -2.64
CA ASN A 585 4.73 -3.83 -1.58
C ASN A 585 5.60 -3.01 -0.61
N PRO A 586 5.41 -1.68 -0.51
CA PRO A 586 6.24 -0.83 0.37
C PRO A 586 5.88 -0.96 1.85
N GLU A 587 4.72 -1.52 2.17
CA GLU A 587 4.19 -1.61 3.54
C GLU A 587 4.74 -2.80 4.33
N THR A 588 5.61 -3.62 3.75
CA THR A 588 6.04 -4.91 4.32
C THR A 588 7.41 -4.86 4.98
N VAL A 589 7.64 -5.76 5.95
CA VAL A 589 8.93 -5.97 6.60
C VAL A 589 9.92 -6.70 5.67
N SER A 590 9.42 -7.51 4.74
CA SER A 590 10.27 -8.16 3.73
C SER A 590 10.99 -7.16 2.82
N THR A 591 10.47 -5.94 2.70
CA THR A 591 11.09 -4.85 1.94
C THR A 591 11.92 -3.89 2.79
N ASP A 592 12.26 -4.26 4.03
CA ASP A 592 13.17 -3.48 4.86
C ASP A 592 14.63 -3.70 4.48
N ASP A 593 15.45 -2.65 4.69
CA ASP A 593 16.88 -2.61 4.40
C ASP A 593 17.70 -3.70 5.13
N ASP A 594 17.24 -4.09 6.31
CA ASP A 594 17.92 -5.05 7.18
C ASP A 594 17.37 -6.48 7.08
N THR A 595 16.37 -6.72 6.25
CA THR A 595 15.80 -8.05 6.07
C THR A 595 16.63 -8.90 5.12
N ALA A 596 16.75 -8.53 3.85
CA ALA A 596 17.57 -9.24 2.85
C ALA A 596 18.89 -8.51 2.57
N ASP A 597 19.82 -9.16 1.86
CA ASP A 597 21.08 -8.53 1.49
C ASP A 597 20.89 -7.60 0.27
N ARG A 598 19.90 -7.87 -0.57
CA ARG A 598 19.48 -7.03 -1.70
C ARG A 598 17.98 -7.17 -1.92
N LEU A 599 17.33 -6.07 -2.28
CA LEU A 599 15.91 -5.99 -2.60
C LEU A 599 15.71 -5.39 -3.99
N TYR A 600 14.88 -6.04 -4.78
CA TYR A 600 14.40 -5.50 -6.05
C TYR A 600 12.93 -5.10 -5.92
N PHE A 601 12.65 -3.79 -6.09
CA PHE A 601 11.29 -3.26 -6.17
C PHE A 601 10.75 -3.46 -7.59
N GLU A 602 10.33 -4.71 -7.87
CA GLU A 602 9.88 -5.09 -9.19
C GLU A 602 8.56 -5.87 -9.15
N PRO A 603 7.77 -5.80 -10.22
CA PRO A 603 6.60 -6.66 -10.38
C PRO A 603 6.98 -8.14 -10.34
N LEU A 604 6.12 -8.95 -9.74
CA LEU A 604 6.29 -10.41 -9.69
C LEU A 604 5.69 -11.05 -10.96
N THR A 605 6.34 -10.78 -12.11
CA THR A 605 5.99 -11.31 -13.43
C THR A 605 7.10 -12.14 -14.02
N ASP A 606 6.79 -12.92 -15.05
CA ASP A 606 7.74 -13.82 -15.71
C ASP A 606 9.00 -13.08 -16.19
N GLU A 607 8.80 -11.95 -16.88
CA GLU A 607 9.90 -11.17 -17.48
C GLU A 607 10.72 -10.45 -16.42
N ASP A 608 10.06 -9.72 -15.50
CA ASP A 608 10.73 -8.93 -14.47
C ASP A 608 11.58 -9.84 -13.54
N VAL A 609 11.03 -10.97 -13.10
CA VAL A 609 11.74 -11.92 -12.23
C VAL A 609 12.89 -12.62 -12.96
N MET A 610 12.69 -12.99 -14.25
CA MET A 610 13.74 -13.65 -15.03
C MET A 610 14.94 -12.76 -15.28
N ASP A 611 14.73 -11.45 -15.47
CA ASP A 611 15.82 -10.49 -15.64
C ASP A 611 16.67 -10.33 -14.36
N ILE A 612 16.02 -10.36 -13.19
CA ILE A 612 16.71 -10.38 -11.89
C ILE A 612 17.53 -11.67 -11.74
N ILE A 613 16.95 -12.83 -12.08
CA ILE A 613 17.66 -14.11 -12.04
C ILE A 613 18.91 -14.11 -12.91
N ARG A 614 18.86 -13.49 -14.09
CA ARG A 614 20.03 -13.36 -15.01
C ARG A 614 21.16 -12.52 -14.40
N VAL A 615 20.82 -11.51 -13.60
CA VAL A 615 21.79 -10.63 -12.92
C VAL A 615 22.34 -11.27 -11.66
N GLU A 616 21.46 -11.79 -10.79
CA GLU A 616 21.81 -12.34 -9.48
C GLU A 616 22.36 -13.77 -9.53
N ARG A 617 21.99 -14.57 -10.53
CA ARG A 617 22.39 -15.97 -10.74
C ARG A 617 22.24 -16.82 -9.47
N PRO A 618 21.06 -16.85 -8.86
CA PRO A 618 20.84 -17.59 -7.63
C PRO A 618 20.97 -19.10 -7.86
N ILE A 619 21.36 -19.86 -6.82
CA ILE A 619 21.39 -21.33 -6.88
C ILE A 619 19.98 -21.95 -6.97
N GLY A 620 18.96 -21.16 -6.64
CA GLY A 620 17.55 -21.50 -6.72
C GLY A 620 16.63 -20.40 -6.23
N VAL A 621 15.33 -20.60 -6.43
CA VAL A 621 14.27 -19.65 -6.12
C VAL A 621 13.28 -20.26 -5.14
N VAL A 622 12.94 -19.53 -4.08
CA VAL A 622 11.88 -19.88 -3.13
C VAL A 622 10.59 -19.19 -3.55
N VAL A 623 9.54 -19.96 -3.82
CA VAL A 623 8.23 -19.46 -4.27
C VAL A 623 7.12 -19.66 -3.23
N ALA A 624 7.24 -20.67 -2.35
CA ALA A 624 6.15 -21.11 -1.48
C ALA A 624 5.66 -20.05 -0.48
N PHE A 625 6.54 -19.14 -0.04
CA PHE A 625 6.21 -18.13 0.96
C PHE A 625 5.63 -16.81 0.39
N GLY A 626 5.63 -16.64 -0.93
CA GLY A 626 5.05 -15.48 -1.60
C GLY A 626 3.57 -15.64 -1.99
N GLY A 627 2.89 -16.67 -1.47
CA GLY A 627 1.49 -16.95 -1.77
C GLY A 627 1.24 -17.17 -3.27
N GLN A 628 0.00 -16.97 -3.71
CA GLN A 628 -0.38 -17.18 -5.11
C GLN A 628 0.35 -16.24 -6.08
N THR A 629 0.79 -15.08 -5.62
CA THR A 629 1.57 -14.15 -6.44
C THR A 629 2.89 -14.78 -6.92
N ALA A 630 3.60 -15.46 -6.04
CA ALA A 630 4.85 -16.17 -6.39
C ALA A 630 4.59 -17.53 -7.01
N ILE A 631 3.63 -18.30 -6.49
CA ILE A 631 3.33 -19.66 -6.94
C ILE A 631 2.95 -19.71 -8.43
N LYS A 632 2.23 -18.70 -8.94
CA LYS A 632 1.87 -18.62 -10.37
C LYS A 632 3.08 -18.62 -11.32
N LEU A 633 4.28 -18.19 -10.84
CA LEU A 633 5.51 -18.15 -11.63
C LEU A 633 6.21 -19.53 -11.72
N THR A 634 5.79 -20.50 -10.90
CA THR A 634 6.51 -21.77 -10.75
C THR A 634 6.66 -22.53 -12.07
N LYS A 635 5.59 -22.65 -12.87
CA LYS A 635 5.63 -23.34 -14.16
C LYS A 635 6.59 -22.69 -15.15
N PHE A 636 6.59 -21.38 -15.20
CA PHE A 636 7.50 -20.60 -16.06
C PHE A 636 8.96 -20.77 -15.64
N LEU A 637 9.24 -20.66 -14.34
CA LEU A 637 10.59 -20.80 -13.80
C LEU A 637 11.14 -22.22 -14.04
N ASP A 638 10.36 -23.24 -13.78
CA ASP A 638 10.73 -24.64 -14.02
C ASP A 638 11.00 -24.92 -15.51
N ALA A 639 10.11 -24.47 -16.39
CA ALA A 639 10.28 -24.57 -17.84
C ALA A 639 11.52 -23.81 -18.35
N SER A 640 11.95 -22.76 -17.63
CA SER A 640 13.15 -21.98 -17.89
C SER A 640 14.43 -22.61 -17.29
N GLY A 641 14.33 -23.80 -16.67
CA GLY A 641 15.46 -24.50 -16.05
C GLY A 641 15.90 -23.92 -14.70
N ILE A 642 15.07 -23.11 -14.06
CA ILE A 642 15.38 -22.49 -12.76
C ILE A 642 14.98 -23.45 -11.64
N ARG A 643 15.94 -23.76 -10.75
CA ARG A 643 15.71 -24.64 -9.62
C ARG A 643 14.74 -24.00 -8.60
N ILE A 644 13.62 -24.65 -8.34
CA ILE A 644 12.71 -24.31 -7.25
C ILE A 644 13.19 -24.93 -5.95
N LEU A 645 13.32 -24.15 -4.90
CA LEU A 645 13.71 -24.60 -3.57
C LEU A 645 12.47 -24.83 -2.71
N GLY A 646 12.42 -25.96 -2.03
CA GLY A 646 11.26 -26.44 -1.29
C GLY A 646 10.38 -27.37 -2.14
N THR A 647 9.06 -27.16 -2.15
CA THR A 647 8.13 -27.97 -2.93
C THR A 647 8.40 -27.80 -4.43
N SER A 648 8.60 -28.91 -5.13
CA SER A 648 8.89 -28.91 -6.57
C SER A 648 7.73 -28.35 -7.40
N ALA A 649 8.04 -27.88 -8.61
CA ALA A 649 7.02 -27.41 -9.56
C ALA A 649 5.94 -28.48 -9.82
N ALA A 650 6.35 -29.75 -9.95
CA ALA A 650 5.42 -30.89 -10.11
C ALA A 650 4.53 -31.07 -8.87
N GLY A 651 5.09 -30.96 -7.67
CA GLY A 651 4.31 -31.06 -6.42
C GLY A 651 3.31 -29.91 -6.25
N ILE A 652 3.71 -28.67 -6.59
CA ILE A 652 2.83 -27.52 -6.60
C ILE A 652 1.70 -27.70 -7.62
N ASP A 653 2.03 -28.12 -8.85
CA ASP A 653 1.04 -28.35 -9.89
C ASP A 653 0.04 -29.47 -9.52
N LEU A 654 0.52 -30.50 -8.85
CA LEU A 654 -0.32 -31.61 -8.35
C LEU A 654 -1.31 -31.14 -7.27
N ALA A 655 -0.89 -30.21 -6.41
CA ALA A 655 -1.73 -29.66 -5.34
C ALA A 655 -2.71 -28.57 -5.84
N GLU A 656 -2.27 -27.74 -6.79
CA GLU A 656 -3.05 -26.60 -7.30
C GLU A 656 -4.04 -27.00 -8.41
N ASP A 657 -3.67 -27.99 -9.23
CA ASP A 657 -4.54 -28.53 -10.28
C ASP A 657 -5.56 -29.46 -9.66
N ARG A 658 -6.83 -29.04 -9.69
CA ARG A 658 -7.91 -29.75 -9.01
C ARG A 658 -8.11 -31.20 -9.50
N GLU A 659 -8.00 -31.41 -10.80
CA GLU A 659 -8.20 -32.75 -11.37
C GLU A 659 -7.07 -33.71 -10.94
N LYS A 660 -5.84 -33.20 -10.97
CA LYS A 660 -4.68 -33.98 -10.49
C LYS A 660 -4.75 -34.23 -8.99
N PHE A 661 -5.16 -33.24 -8.22
CA PHE A 661 -5.34 -33.38 -6.77
C PHE A 661 -6.45 -34.37 -6.43
N ASP A 662 -7.59 -34.35 -7.14
CA ASP A 662 -8.66 -35.26 -6.96
C ASP A 662 -8.22 -36.72 -7.27
N GLN A 663 -7.46 -36.92 -8.37
CA GLN A 663 -6.87 -38.25 -8.72
C GLN A 663 -5.89 -38.71 -7.64
N LEU A 664 -5.08 -37.82 -7.08
CA LEU A 664 -4.17 -38.12 -5.98
C LEU A 664 -4.94 -38.63 -4.76
N LEU A 665 -5.98 -37.91 -4.32
CA LEU A 665 -6.80 -38.30 -3.17
C LEU A 665 -7.47 -39.64 -3.38
N GLU A 666 -8.00 -39.87 -4.59
CA GLU A 666 -8.63 -41.17 -4.95
C GLU A 666 -7.62 -42.35 -4.95
N SER A 667 -6.39 -42.12 -5.46
CA SER A 667 -5.34 -43.11 -5.44
C SER A 667 -4.91 -43.55 -4.03
N HIS A 668 -5.05 -42.62 -3.07
CA HIS A 668 -4.78 -42.87 -1.64
C HIS A 668 -6.03 -43.22 -0.83
N HIS A 669 -7.17 -43.50 -1.49
CA HIS A 669 -8.46 -43.82 -0.84
C HIS A 669 -8.95 -42.74 0.15
N ILE A 670 -8.55 -41.49 -0.05
CA ILE A 670 -8.99 -40.34 0.76
C ILE A 670 -10.34 -39.86 0.22
N LYS A 671 -11.35 -39.83 1.09
CA LYS A 671 -12.69 -39.36 0.72
C LYS A 671 -12.68 -37.83 0.51
N ARG A 672 -13.31 -37.39 -0.57
CA ARG A 672 -13.52 -35.99 -0.89
C ARG A 672 -14.98 -35.73 -1.27
N PRO A 673 -15.44 -34.46 -1.25
CA PRO A 673 -16.69 -34.10 -1.88
C PRO A 673 -16.65 -34.48 -3.36
N ARG A 674 -17.73 -35.09 -3.87
CA ARG A 674 -17.85 -35.33 -5.29
C ARG A 674 -17.91 -34.02 -6.04
N GLY A 675 -17.17 -33.87 -7.12
CA GLY A 675 -17.15 -32.68 -7.94
C GLY A 675 -16.83 -32.96 -9.39
N MET A 676 -17.20 -32.03 -10.26
CA MET A 676 -16.99 -32.09 -11.71
C MET A 676 -16.50 -30.77 -12.23
N GLY A 677 -15.46 -30.78 -13.09
CA GLY A 677 -15.05 -29.59 -13.85
C GLY A 677 -15.95 -29.42 -15.07
N VAL A 678 -16.51 -28.20 -15.25
CA VAL A 678 -17.43 -27.87 -16.34
C VAL A 678 -17.00 -26.58 -17.04
N LYS A 679 -17.26 -26.49 -18.34
CA LYS A 679 -16.94 -25.30 -19.15
C LYS A 679 -18.17 -24.59 -19.70
N THR A 680 -19.29 -25.27 -19.70
CA THR A 680 -20.55 -24.77 -20.28
C THR A 680 -21.68 -24.76 -19.26
N LEU A 681 -22.70 -23.93 -19.50
CA LEU A 681 -23.91 -23.92 -18.69
C LEU A 681 -24.60 -25.30 -18.66
N GLN A 682 -24.65 -25.97 -19.81
CA GLN A 682 -25.32 -27.26 -19.92
C GLN A 682 -24.61 -28.32 -19.09
N GLU A 683 -23.29 -28.37 -19.14
CA GLU A 683 -22.47 -29.26 -18.30
C GLU A 683 -22.68 -28.95 -16.81
N ALA A 684 -22.73 -27.66 -16.42
CA ALA A 684 -22.96 -27.27 -15.03
C ALA A 684 -24.32 -27.72 -14.49
N LEU A 685 -25.37 -27.57 -15.30
CA LEU A 685 -26.72 -28.04 -14.94
C LEU A 685 -26.79 -29.58 -14.83
N ALA A 686 -26.13 -30.29 -15.73
CA ALA A 686 -26.06 -31.76 -15.69
C ALA A 686 -25.30 -32.25 -14.43
N ALA A 687 -24.13 -31.66 -14.15
CA ALA A 687 -23.32 -31.95 -12.96
C ALA A 687 -24.08 -31.67 -11.65
N ALA A 688 -24.73 -30.48 -11.54
CA ALA A 688 -25.52 -30.14 -10.38
C ALA A 688 -26.69 -31.10 -10.12
N LYS A 689 -27.35 -31.52 -11.21
CA LYS A 689 -28.43 -32.52 -11.13
C LYS A 689 -27.93 -33.87 -10.68
N GLU A 690 -26.77 -34.32 -11.18
CA GLU A 690 -26.15 -35.63 -10.81
C GLU A 690 -25.70 -35.61 -9.35
N LEU A 691 -25.03 -34.52 -8.90
CA LEU A 691 -24.53 -34.38 -7.53
C LEU A 691 -25.66 -34.19 -6.52
N GLY A 692 -26.80 -33.66 -6.98
CA GLY A 692 -27.93 -33.30 -6.13
C GLY A 692 -27.67 -31.99 -5.35
N TYR A 693 -28.66 -31.10 -5.34
CA TYR A 693 -28.58 -29.81 -4.63
C TYR A 693 -28.55 -29.98 -3.09
N PRO A 694 -27.96 -29.04 -2.33
CA PRO A 694 -27.20 -27.91 -2.81
C PRO A 694 -25.81 -28.32 -3.36
N VAL A 695 -25.31 -27.53 -4.29
CA VAL A 695 -23.95 -27.67 -4.83
C VAL A 695 -23.17 -26.37 -4.66
N LEU A 696 -21.84 -26.46 -4.59
CA LEU A 696 -20.94 -25.34 -4.54
C LEU A 696 -20.35 -25.14 -5.95
N LEU A 697 -20.55 -23.94 -6.49
CA LEU A 697 -19.92 -23.52 -7.73
C LEU A 697 -18.73 -22.63 -7.41
N ARG A 698 -17.58 -22.93 -8.03
CA ARG A 698 -16.36 -22.14 -7.87
C ARG A 698 -15.50 -22.17 -9.13
N PRO A 699 -14.90 -21.05 -9.54
CA PRO A 699 -13.88 -21.08 -10.58
C PRO A 699 -12.64 -21.82 -10.10
N SER A 700 -11.88 -22.42 -11.01
CA SER A 700 -10.55 -22.95 -10.70
C SER A 700 -9.57 -21.81 -10.44
N TYR A 701 -8.57 -22.03 -9.58
CA TYR A 701 -7.50 -21.08 -9.27
C TYR A 701 -7.99 -19.75 -8.64
N VAL A 702 -8.84 -19.82 -7.63
CA VAL A 702 -9.32 -18.64 -6.91
C VAL A 702 -8.70 -18.49 -5.52
N ILE A 703 -8.51 -17.24 -5.10
CA ILE A 703 -8.00 -16.86 -3.79
C ILE A 703 -9.15 -16.35 -2.92
N GLY A 704 -9.20 -16.77 -1.65
CA GLY A 704 -10.15 -16.24 -0.67
C GLY A 704 -11.61 -16.39 -1.09
N GLY A 705 -11.99 -17.51 -1.73
CA GLY A 705 -13.38 -17.81 -2.11
C GLY A 705 -13.97 -16.90 -3.19
N GLN A 706 -13.15 -16.22 -3.97
CA GLN A 706 -13.62 -15.34 -5.04
C GLN A 706 -14.59 -16.03 -5.99
N ASN A 707 -15.75 -15.42 -6.23
CA ASN A 707 -16.79 -15.97 -7.07
C ASN A 707 -17.28 -17.40 -6.69
N MET A 708 -17.08 -17.84 -5.45
CA MET A 708 -17.71 -19.07 -4.96
C MET A 708 -19.17 -18.78 -4.57
N GLN A 709 -20.06 -19.72 -4.89
CA GLN A 709 -21.47 -19.60 -4.54
C GLN A 709 -22.09 -20.97 -4.27
N ILE A 710 -22.80 -21.10 -3.15
CA ILE A 710 -23.68 -22.23 -2.87
C ILE A 710 -24.98 -21.98 -3.64
N VAL A 711 -25.43 -22.96 -4.41
CA VAL A 711 -26.63 -22.88 -5.20
C VAL A 711 -27.58 -24.03 -4.87
N HIS A 712 -28.86 -23.70 -4.81
CA HIS A 712 -29.89 -24.60 -4.31
C HIS A 712 -30.80 -25.17 -5.43
N ASP A 713 -30.75 -24.55 -6.62
CA ASP A 713 -31.55 -24.97 -7.77
C ASP A 713 -30.90 -24.62 -9.11
N ALA A 714 -31.53 -25.07 -10.20
CA ALA A 714 -31.05 -24.89 -11.57
C ALA A 714 -31.02 -23.41 -11.98
N SER A 715 -31.92 -22.57 -11.48
CA SER A 715 -31.99 -21.15 -11.85
C SER A 715 -30.81 -20.35 -11.29
N GLU A 716 -30.36 -20.73 -10.09
CA GLU A 716 -29.16 -20.15 -9.48
C GLU A 716 -27.89 -20.59 -10.21
N VAL A 717 -27.81 -21.85 -10.67
CA VAL A 717 -26.71 -22.32 -11.53
C VAL A 717 -26.65 -21.50 -12.82
N GLU A 718 -27.79 -21.28 -13.48
CA GLU A 718 -27.86 -20.51 -14.70
C GLU A 718 -27.38 -19.06 -14.50
N LYS A 719 -27.85 -18.37 -13.46
CA LYS A 719 -27.44 -17.01 -13.12
C LYS A 719 -25.93 -16.94 -12.87
N TYR A 720 -25.39 -17.90 -12.09
CA TYR A 720 -23.97 -17.95 -11.78
C TYR A 720 -23.14 -18.17 -13.05
N MET A 721 -23.45 -19.20 -13.85
CA MET A 721 -22.68 -19.55 -15.05
C MET A 721 -22.70 -18.43 -16.07
N ASN A 722 -23.85 -17.78 -16.30
CA ASN A 722 -23.94 -16.64 -17.22
C ASN A 722 -23.06 -15.46 -16.76
N ARG A 723 -23.00 -15.18 -15.46
CA ARG A 723 -22.12 -14.19 -14.88
C ARG A 723 -20.64 -14.54 -15.08
N ILE A 724 -20.24 -15.76 -14.77
CA ILE A 724 -18.84 -16.21 -14.87
C ILE A 724 -18.39 -16.25 -16.34
N LEU A 725 -19.19 -16.81 -17.23
CA LEU A 725 -18.86 -16.87 -18.65
C LEU A 725 -18.73 -15.48 -19.29
N SER A 726 -19.51 -14.49 -18.82
CA SER A 726 -19.39 -13.10 -19.28
C SER A 726 -18.07 -12.42 -18.86
N THR A 727 -17.39 -12.92 -17.83
CA THR A 727 -16.07 -12.38 -17.40
C THR A 727 -14.90 -12.90 -18.22
N GLY A 728 -15.13 -13.82 -19.20
CA GLY A 728 -14.11 -14.37 -20.07
C GLY A 728 -13.13 -15.32 -19.36
N ILE A 729 -13.56 -15.97 -18.30
CA ILE A 729 -12.75 -16.99 -17.59
C ILE A 729 -12.67 -18.23 -18.49
N GLU A 730 -11.46 -18.57 -18.92
CA GLU A 730 -11.16 -19.74 -19.77
C GLU A 730 -11.03 -21.06 -18.96
N ASN A 731 -10.84 -20.96 -17.65
CA ASN A 731 -10.67 -22.11 -16.77
C ASN A 731 -12.01 -22.79 -16.44
N PRO A 732 -12.01 -24.12 -16.20
CA PRO A 732 -13.22 -24.83 -15.79
C PRO A 732 -13.81 -24.25 -14.51
N VAL A 733 -15.14 -24.21 -14.43
CA VAL A 733 -15.87 -24.02 -13.19
C VAL A 733 -16.03 -25.38 -12.52
N LEU A 734 -15.76 -25.47 -11.23
CA LEU A 734 -15.99 -26.67 -10.44
C LEU A 734 -17.39 -26.65 -9.87
N VAL A 735 -18.11 -27.74 -10.04
CA VAL A 735 -19.40 -28.01 -9.42
C VAL A 735 -19.18 -29.11 -8.38
N ASP A 736 -19.14 -28.75 -7.12
CA ASP A 736 -18.89 -29.68 -6.02
C ASP A 736 -20.19 -29.93 -5.22
N LYS A 737 -20.38 -31.16 -4.73
CA LYS A 737 -21.42 -31.41 -3.74
C LYS A 737 -21.17 -30.60 -2.50
N TYR A 738 -22.10 -29.74 -2.11
CA TYR A 738 -21.98 -29.00 -0.86
C TYR A 738 -22.14 -29.94 0.34
N MET A 739 -21.14 -29.93 1.21
CA MET A 739 -21.10 -30.75 2.42
C MET A 739 -21.32 -29.87 3.63
N MET A 740 -22.33 -30.20 4.43
CA MET A 740 -22.56 -29.55 5.73
C MET A 740 -21.85 -30.35 6.82
N GLY A 741 -21.13 -29.66 7.69
CA GLY A 741 -20.38 -30.30 8.78
C GLY A 741 -19.44 -29.33 9.49
N SER A 742 -18.63 -29.85 10.41
CA SER A 742 -17.53 -29.10 11.02
C SER A 742 -16.33 -29.06 10.08
N GLU A 743 -15.74 -27.90 9.95
CA GLU A 743 -14.51 -27.66 9.17
C GLU A 743 -13.30 -27.74 10.09
N LEU A 744 -12.29 -28.52 9.70
CA LEU A 744 -11.05 -28.70 10.44
C LEU A 744 -9.88 -28.46 9.49
N ALA A 745 -8.89 -27.67 9.93
CA ALA A 745 -7.63 -27.49 9.23
C ALA A 745 -6.49 -28.10 10.05
N VAL A 746 -5.54 -28.73 9.37
CA VAL A 746 -4.34 -29.31 9.98
C VAL A 746 -3.13 -28.88 9.16
N ASP A 747 -2.19 -28.22 9.80
CA ASP A 747 -0.90 -27.89 9.20
C ASP A 747 0.09 -29.03 9.47
N VAL A 748 0.83 -29.44 8.44
CA VAL A 748 1.79 -30.54 8.50
C VAL A 748 3.12 -30.08 7.91
N ILE A 749 4.21 -30.42 8.60
CA ILE A 749 5.58 -30.19 8.16
C ILE A 749 6.24 -31.54 7.83
#